data_e0a426148e178fe737ab6ee077e449ba
#
_entry.id   e0a426148e178fe737ab6ee077e449ba
#
_cell.length_a   1.000
_cell.length_b   1.000
_cell.length_c   1.000
_cell.angle_alpha   90.00
_cell.angle_beta   90.00
_cell.angle_gamma   90.00
#
_symmetry.space_group_name_H-M   'P 1'
#
loop_
_entity.id
_entity.type
_entity.pdbx_description
1 polymer ?
#
loop_
_entity_poly.entity_id
_entity_poly.type
_entity_poly.pdbx_seq_one_letter_code
_entity_poly.pdbx_strand_id
1 'polypeptide(L)'
;MKHGFVKVAAAVPFVRVADCEYNVERIEALVLEADAKGVEIITFPELSITGYTCGDLFLRPFLNDQAEAALLRLAERTAHTSVLIIVGMPIRIQSQLFNAAVALQSGQILGAIPKTYLPNYREFQEARWFAAARDLKLAHVQIGRFQVPIGHNVLFRSGKLTIGIEICEDMWTPYTPGTRLALYGAQIIFNLSASNELAGKNTYLRSLISGLSSQNLCGYVYASAGYGESSTDTVFTGKGFIAEVGKLLVETPRFTYEERLIISDIDVMRIDNDRMMTNSFNDSIVDHTERGLLTEIPFRLRTHEESHDVDRKIEQNPFLPESRKRDERAEEMFDIQVCGLSQRLRFIGARHAVLGISGGLDSTLALLVTVAAFDALGLPREGIIAVTMPGLGTSDHTKNNAIELMQGLGVTSRTIDITEACMQHFAAIGHDPEVQDVVFENTQARERTQILMDLANKYNAPVIGTGDLSELALGWCTFNGDHMSMYSVNAGIPKTAIQIIVSRMAEIGKFGTELSKVLRSVVDTPISPELKPTNAKGDIDQKTEDVVGPYELHDFFLYNFLGYGYPPQKIFYMAKVAFKDKYDAKSIKRWLREFYRRFFAQQYKRNCLPDGPKVTAVSLSPRGYWRMPSDVSSNAWLAEVDALSEE
;
A
#
# COMPACT_ATOMS: atom_id res chain seq x y z
N MET A 1 0.49 -1.36 -20.91
CA MET A 1 0.20 -1.41 -19.43
C MET A 1 0.15 -2.86 -18.97
N LYS A 2 1.14 -3.31 -18.19
CA LYS A 2 1.27 -4.69 -17.70
C LYS A 2 0.64 -4.81 -16.31
N HIS A 3 -0.36 -5.68 -16.15
CA HIS A 3 -1.09 -5.90 -14.89
C HIS A 3 -1.63 -4.61 -14.21
N GLY A 4 -1.97 -3.58 -14.99
CA GLY A 4 -2.45 -2.30 -14.45
C GLY A 4 -1.36 -1.32 -14.00
N PHE A 5 -0.09 -1.65 -14.18
CA PHE A 5 1.02 -0.75 -13.91
C PHE A 5 1.36 0.11 -15.12
N VAL A 6 1.64 1.38 -14.89
CA VAL A 6 2.11 2.37 -15.88
C VAL A 6 3.45 2.89 -15.43
N LYS A 7 4.48 2.66 -16.25
CA LYS A 7 5.84 3.12 -15.96
C LYS A 7 6.00 4.58 -16.34
N VAL A 8 6.22 5.42 -15.36
CA VAL A 8 6.33 6.87 -15.51
C VAL A 8 7.68 7.38 -15.06
N ALA A 9 8.10 8.52 -15.62
CA ALA A 9 9.34 9.17 -15.25
C ALA A 9 9.16 10.67 -15.01
N ALA A 10 9.91 11.19 -14.02
CA ALA A 10 10.21 12.60 -13.88
C ALA A 10 11.69 12.83 -14.20
N ALA A 11 11.96 13.67 -15.17
CA ALA A 11 13.29 13.96 -15.67
C ALA A 11 13.68 15.41 -15.37
N VAL A 12 14.92 15.63 -14.97
CA VAL A 12 15.49 16.96 -14.73
C VAL A 12 16.73 17.09 -15.61
N PRO A 13 16.62 17.74 -16.78
CA PRO A 13 17.73 17.97 -17.66
C PRO A 13 18.68 19.05 -17.08
N PHE A 14 19.90 19.02 -17.50
CA PHE A 14 20.80 20.15 -17.36
C PHE A 14 20.39 21.21 -18.40
N VAL A 15 20.03 22.41 -17.96
CA VAL A 15 19.60 23.47 -18.87
C VAL A 15 20.65 24.56 -19.05
N ARG A 16 20.58 25.29 -20.17
CA ARG A 16 21.21 26.58 -20.40
C ARG A 16 20.13 27.59 -20.68
N VAL A 17 20.08 28.64 -19.90
CA VAL A 17 19.05 29.69 -20.04
C VAL A 17 19.12 30.30 -21.46
N ALA A 18 17.98 30.33 -22.16
CA ALA A 18 17.77 30.79 -23.52
C ALA A 18 18.51 30.02 -24.64
N ASP A 19 19.13 28.88 -24.34
CA ASP A 19 19.76 27.99 -25.33
C ASP A 19 18.83 26.79 -25.64
N CYS A 20 17.81 27.06 -26.45
CA CYS A 20 16.77 26.09 -26.78
C CYS A 20 17.30 24.83 -27.46
N GLU A 21 18.33 24.93 -28.29
CA GLU A 21 18.92 23.79 -29.01
C GLU A 21 19.62 22.84 -28.00
N TYR A 22 20.49 23.39 -27.16
CA TYR A 22 21.17 22.62 -26.14
C TYR A 22 20.17 21.93 -25.20
N ASN A 23 19.12 22.65 -24.76
CA ASN A 23 18.13 22.09 -23.83
C ASN A 23 17.37 20.94 -24.48
N VAL A 24 17.01 21.04 -25.76
CA VAL A 24 16.32 19.95 -26.48
C VAL A 24 17.24 18.75 -26.68
N GLU A 25 18.54 18.92 -26.94
CA GLU A 25 19.48 17.79 -26.99
C GLU A 25 19.56 17.03 -25.65
N ARG A 26 19.53 17.75 -24.53
CA ARG A 26 19.52 17.11 -23.19
C ARG A 26 18.19 16.40 -22.91
N ILE A 27 17.08 17.02 -23.30
CA ILE A 27 15.74 16.42 -23.19
C ILE A 27 15.67 15.13 -24.03
N GLU A 28 16.14 15.17 -25.29
CA GLU A 28 16.18 14.00 -26.17
C GLU A 28 16.99 12.86 -25.55
N ALA A 29 18.18 13.13 -25.02
CA ALA A 29 19.01 12.11 -24.38
C ALA A 29 18.28 11.40 -23.24
N LEU A 30 17.57 12.15 -22.38
CA LEU A 30 16.78 11.59 -21.28
C LEU A 30 15.52 10.84 -21.77
N VAL A 31 14.92 11.26 -22.88
CA VAL A 31 13.81 10.52 -23.52
C VAL A 31 14.30 9.18 -24.05
N LEU A 32 15.44 9.13 -24.73
CA LEU A 32 16.01 7.89 -25.25
C LEU A 32 16.41 6.94 -24.12
N GLU A 33 16.98 7.46 -23.03
CA GLU A 33 17.27 6.67 -21.84
C GLU A 33 15.98 6.10 -21.20
N ALA A 34 14.93 6.90 -21.10
CA ALA A 34 13.64 6.49 -20.57
C ALA A 34 12.97 5.43 -21.46
N ASP A 35 13.02 5.61 -22.79
CA ASP A 35 12.47 4.65 -23.75
C ASP A 35 13.17 3.29 -23.66
N ALA A 36 14.49 3.28 -23.54
CA ALA A 36 15.28 2.07 -23.36
C ALA A 36 14.95 1.34 -22.04
N LYS A 37 14.50 2.06 -21.00
CA LYS A 37 14.05 1.51 -19.72
C LYS A 37 12.54 1.18 -19.69
N GLY A 38 11.85 1.31 -20.82
CA GLY A 38 10.44 0.96 -20.95
C GLY A 38 9.47 1.96 -20.33
N VAL A 39 9.89 3.21 -20.11
CA VAL A 39 9.01 4.28 -19.65
C VAL A 39 7.92 4.53 -20.68
N GLU A 40 6.69 4.69 -20.23
CA GLU A 40 5.53 4.97 -21.08
C GLU A 40 5.22 6.47 -21.15
N ILE A 41 5.47 7.22 -20.06
CA ILE A 41 5.21 8.66 -19.96
C ILE A 41 6.35 9.33 -19.19
N ILE A 42 6.94 10.38 -19.77
CA ILE A 42 8.00 11.18 -19.16
C ILE A 42 7.60 12.64 -19.08
N THR A 43 7.86 13.28 -17.95
CA THR A 43 7.65 14.72 -17.77
C THR A 43 8.94 15.44 -17.43
N PHE A 44 9.08 16.63 -17.98
CA PHE A 44 10.19 17.56 -17.78
C PHE A 44 9.73 18.80 -17.00
N PRO A 45 10.65 19.65 -16.49
CA PRO A 45 10.29 20.86 -15.76
C PRO A 45 9.54 21.90 -16.61
N GLU A 46 8.89 22.81 -15.93
CA GLU A 46 8.29 24.02 -16.48
C GLU A 46 9.33 24.82 -17.30
N LEU A 47 8.93 25.27 -18.50
CA LEU A 47 9.76 26.03 -19.42
C LEU A 47 11.12 25.37 -19.75
N SER A 48 11.21 24.05 -19.68
CA SER A 48 12.46 23.28 -19.85
C SER A 48 13.13 23.48 -21.23
N ILE A 49 12.39 23.90 -22.26
CA ILE A 49 12.97 24.18 -23.60
C ILE A 49 13.78 25.48 -23.58
N THR A 50 13.33 26.52 -22.88
CA THR A 50 14.02 27.81 -22.82
C THR A 50 14.90 27.96 -21.57
N GLY A 51 14.62 27.23 -20.52
CA GLY A 51 14.93 27.57 -19.14
C GLY A 51 13.86 28.50 -18.58
N TYR A 52 13.60 28.38 -17.27
CA TYR A 52 12.61 29.20 -16.56
C TYR A 52 13.07 30.65 -16.34
N THR A 53 14.36 30.84 -16.12
CA THR A 53 14.93 32.13 -15.67
C THR A 53 15.32 33.08 -16.79
N CYS A 54 14.65 33.03 -17.95
CA CYS A 54 14.90 33.89 -19.09
C CYS A 54 14.51 35.37 -18.88
N GLY A 55 13.69 35.70 -17.88
CA GLY A 55 13.29 37.08 -17.58
C GLY A 55 12.64 37.77 -18.78
N ASP A 56 12.98 39.04 -19.02
CA ASP A 56 12.44 39.84 -20.14
C ASP A 56 12.80 39.34 -21.55
N LEU A 57 13.67 38.31 -21.66
CA LEU A 57 13.91 37.65 -22.96
C LEU A 57 12.65 36.92 -23.45
N PHE A 58 11.72 36.54 -22.60
CA PHE A 58 10.41 36.01 -23.01
C PHE A 58 9.62 36.99 -23.87
N LEU A 59 9.82 38.29 -23.68
CA LEU A 59 9.19 39.33 -24.53
C LEU A 59 9.91 39.55 -25.88
N ARG A 60 10.90 38.71 -26.23
CA ARG A 60 11.61 38.76 -27.46
C ARG A 60 11.08 37.70 -28.43
N PRO A 61 10.45 38.07 -29.56
CA PRO A 61 9.93 37.11 -30.53
C PRO A 61 10.95 36.05 -30.96
N PHE A 62 12.21 36.45 -31.10
CA PHE A 62 13.29 35.56 -31.48
C PHE A 62 13.43 34.34 -30.54
N LEU A 63 13.38 34.53 -29.22
CA LEU A 63 13.46 33.41 -28.28
C LEU A 63 12.25 32.47 -28.44
N ASN A 64 11.05 33.02 -28.63
CA ASN A 64 9.83 32.22 -28.78
C ASN A 64 9.85 31.41 -30.10
N ASP A 65 10.36 32.03 -31.20
CA ASP A 65 10.53 31.35 -32.48
C ASP A 65 11.59 30.24 -32.39
N GLN A 66 12.68 30.45 -31.61
CA GLN A 66 13.68 29.40 -31.32
C GLN A 66 13.09 28.27 -30.48
N ALA A 67 12.25 28.56 -29.48
CA ALA A 67 11.59 27.55 -28.66
C ALA A 67 10.64 26.67 -29.49
N GLU A 68 9.85 27.28 -30.41
CA GLU A 68 8.99 26.53 -31.33
C GLU A 68 9.81 25.65 -32.27
N ALA A 69 10.86 26.18 -32.87
CA ALA A 69 11.74 25.43 -33.77
C ALA A 69 12.42 24.27 -33.05
N ALA A 70 12.83 24.44 -31.77
CA ALA A 70 13.43 23.41 -30.93
C ALA A 70 12.42 22.30 -30.57
N LEU A 71 11.16 22.65 -30.25
CA LEU A 71 10.10 21.66 -30.02
C LEU A 71 9.85 20.79 -31.27
N LEU A 72 9.80 21.41 -32.47
CA LEU A 72 9.61 20.68 -33.72
C LEU A 72 10.76 19.70 -33.99
N ARG A 73 12.01 20.09 -33.69
CA ARG A 73 13.17 19.19 -33.76
C ARG A 73 13.08 18.04 -32.73
N LEU A 74 12.66 18.34 -31.49
CA LEU A 74 12.45 17.29 -30.49
C LEU A 74 11.43 16.26 -30.97
N ALA A 75 10.29 16.74 -31.53
CA ALA A 75 9.26 15.84 -32.06
C ALA A 75 9.81 14.96 -33.19
N GLU A 76 10.60 15.53 -34.11
CA GLU A 76 11.22 14.79 -35.21
C GLU A 76 12.25 13.76 -34.73
N ARG A 77 13.18 14.17 -33.85
CA ARG A 77 14.25 13.30 -33.32
C ARG A 77 13.73 12.16 -32.46
N THR A 78 12.62 12.36 -31.73
CA THR A 78 11.99 11.34 -30.91
C THR A 78 10.86 10.57 -31.59
N ALA A 79 10.64 10.78 -32.90
CA ALA A 79 9.53 10.15 -33.63
C ALA A 79 9.54 8.62 -33.63
N HIS A 80 10.70 8.02 -33.45
CA HIS A 80 10.89 6.57 -33.38
C HIS A 80 10.61 5.97 -32.02
N THR A 81 10.42 6.78 -30.97
CA THR A 81 10.08 6.33 -29.62
C THR A 81 8.57 6.21 -29.43
N SER A 82 8.14 5.36 -28.50
CA SER A 82 6.73 5.21 -28.12
C SER A 82 6.34 6.02 -26.88
N VAL A 83 7.28 6.70 -26.24
CA VAL A 83 7.09 7.45 -25.00
C VAL A 83 6.21 8.68 -25.24
N LEU A 84 5.21 8.89 -24.36
CA LEU A 84 4.53 10.20 -24.30
C LEU A 84 5.44 11.18 -23.55
N ILE A 85 5.84 12.25 -24.21
CA ILE A 85 6.79 13.24 -23.72
C ILE A 85 6.02 14.51 -23.34
N ILE A 86 6.22 15.04 -22.14
CA ILE A 86 5.58 16.26 -21.63
C ILE A 86 6.69 17.27 -21.30
N VAL A 87 6.76 18.37 -22.05
CA VAL A 87 7.79 19.42 -21.90
C VAL A 87 7.16 20.79 -21.67
N GLY A 88 7.86 21.68 -20.94
CA GLY A 88 7.45 23.06 -20.73
C GLY A 88 8.08 24.03 -21.73
N MET A 89 7.28 24.96 -22.30
CA MET A 89 7.76 26.00 -23.20
C MET A 89 6.84 27.22 -23.24
N PRO A 90 7.33 28.40 -23.64
CA PRO A 90 6.46 29.53 -24.00
C PRO A 90 5.74 29.29 -25.32
N ILE A 91 4.46 29.59 -25.41
CA ILE A 91 3.68 29.54 -26.64
C ILE A 91 3.07 30.92 -26.91
N ARG A 92 3.39 31.48 -28.09
CA ARG A 92 2.81 32.75 -28.54
C ARG A 92 1.51 32.50 -29.29
N ILE A 93 0.43 33.13 -28.84
CA ILE A 93 -0.89 33.06 -29.47
C ILE A 93 -1.37 34.49 -29.71
N GLN A 94 -1.44 34.89 -30.95
CA GLN A 94 -1.73 36.28 -31.31
C GLN A 94 -0.74 37.25 -30.64
N SER A 95 -1.23 38.14 -29.78
CA SER A 95 -0.42 39.11 -29.05
C SER A 95 -0.12 38.70 -27.59
N GLN A 96 -0.47 37.50 -27.20
CA GLN A 96 -0.25 36.98 -25.84
C GLN A 96 0.77 35.85 -25.86
N LEU A 97 1.51 35.73 -24.73
CA LEU A 97 2.44 34.63 -24.49
C LEU A 97 1.90 33.78 -23.32
N PHE A 98 1.92 32.47 -23.48
CA PHE A 98 1.49 31.52 -22.49
C PHE A 98 2.64 30.63 -22.03
N ASN A 99 2.80 30.44 -20.75
CA ASN A 99 3.61 29.37 -20.17
C ASN A 99 2.81 28.07 -20.29
N ALA A 100 3.29 27.11 -21.07
CA ALA A 100 2.51 25.91 -21.41
C ALA A 100 3.31 24.63 -21.31
N ALA A 101 2.63 23.54 -20.92
CA ALA A 101 3.10 22.18 -21.11
C ALA A 101 2.63 21.67 -22.48
N VAL A 102 3.51 20.99 -23.20
CA VAL A 102 3.23 20.41 -24.51
C VAL A 102 3.45 18.91 -24.44
N ALA A 103 2.44 18.14 -24.86
CA ALA A 103 2.50 16.70 -24.98
C ALA A 103 2.78 16.28 -26.41
N LEU A 104 3.80 15.42 -26.60
CA LEU A 104 4.17 14.92 -27.93
C LEU A 104 4.46 13.41 -27.87
N GLN A 105 4.16 12.71 -28.97
CA GLN A 105 4.41 11.26 -29.10
C GLN A 105 4.60 10.90 -30.57
N SER A 106 5.58 10.05 -30.85
CA SER A 106 5.85 9.50 -32.21
C SER A 106 5.86 10.57 -33.29
N GLY A 107 6.55 11.68 -33.04
CA GLY A 107 6.69 12.79 -34.00
C GLY A 107 5.47 13.71 -34.12
N GLN A 108 4.41 13.50 -33.33
CA GLN A 108 3.20 14.32 -33.32
C GLN A 108 3.14 15.19 -32.09
N ILE A 109 2.68 16.42 -32.22
CA ILE A 109 2.33 17.30 -31.11
C ILE A 109 0.84 17.08 -30.82
N LEU A 110 0.51 16.49 -29.64
CA LEU A 110 -0.83 16.02 -29.35
C LEU A 110 -1.70 17.12 -28.74
N GLY A 111 -1.14 17.93 -27.84
CA GLY A 111 -1.90 18.95 -27.14
C GLY A 111 -1.01 19.88 -26.33
N ALA A 112 -1.54 21.04 -25.97
CA ALA A 112 -0.88 22.05 -25.15
C ALA A 112 -1.77 22.48 -23.98
N ILE A 113 -1.18 22.62 -22.80
CA ILE A 113 -1.88 23.00 -21.57
C ILE A 113 -1.24 24.28 -21.03
N PRO A 114 -1.91 25.44 -21.14
CA PRO A 114 -1.41 26.68 -20.57
C PRO A 114 -1.60 26.72 -19.07
N LYS A 115 -0.65 27.33 -18.36
CA LYS A 115 -0.69 27.51 -16.89
C LYS A 115 -1.92 28.30 -16.46
N THR A 116 -2.63 27.78 -15.47
CA THR A 116 -3.89 28.40 -15.00
C THR A 116 -3.64 29.56 -14.06
N TYR A 117 -2.72 29.41 -13.10
CA TYR A 117 -2.39 30.40 -12.10
C TYR A 117 -0.94 30.87 -12.25
N LEU A 118 -0.76 32.16 -12.42
CA LEU A 118 0.56 32.80 -12.59
C LEU A 118 1.00 33.40 -11.25
N PRO A 119 2.09 32.91 -10.62
CA PRO A 119 2.61 33.53 -9.41
C PRO A 119 3.16 34.92 -9.75
N ASN A 120 2.67 35.91 -9.01
CA ASN A 120 3.09 37.31 -9.16
C ASN A 120 3.25 37.94 -7.78
N TYR A 121 4.06 37.33 -6.94
CA TYR A 121 4.36 37.73 -5.56
C TYR A 121 5.79 37.29 -5.19
N ARG A 122 6.41 38.00 -4.25
CA ARG A 122 7.80 37.79 -3.79
C ARG A 122 8.77 37.78 -4.98
N GLU A 123 9.54 36.69 -5.15
CA GLU A 123 10.51 36.51 -6.24
C GLU A 123 9.87 36.19 -7.61
N PHE A 124 8.59 35.86 -7.67
CA PHE A 124 7.88 35.46 -8.89
C PHE A 124 7.17 36.64 -9.53
N GLN A 125 7.34 36.80 -10.86
CA GLN A 125 6.79 37.89 -11.67
C GLN A 125 6.21 37.39 -13.00
N GLU A 126 5.58 36.22 -13.01
CA GLU A 126 5.14 35.57 -14.27
C GLU A 126 4.07 36.39 -15.02
N ALA A 127 3.20 37.11 -14.33
CA ALA A 127 2.22 37.98 -14.97
C ALA A 127 2.84 39.15 -15.77
N ARG A 128 4.16 39.42 -15.61
CA ARG A 128 4.90 40.36 -16.44
C ARG A 128 5.08 39.85 -17.88
N TRP A 129 5.17 38.55 -18.05
CA TRP A 129 5.49 37.92 -19.33
C TRP A 129 4.35 37.12 -19.94
N PHE A 130 3.56 36.42 -19.09
CA PHE A 130 2.61 35.44 -19.53
C PHE A 130 1.17 35.82 -19.22
N ALA A 131 0.25 35.38 -20.08
CA ALA A 131 -1.19 35.39 -19.87
C ALA A 131 -1.63 34.08 -19.19
N ALA A 132 -2.68 34.13 -18.37
CA ALA A 132 -3.24 32.96 -17.72
C ALA A 132 -4.13 32.13 -18.68
N ALA A 133 -4.27 30.83 -18.44
CA ALA A 133 -5.10 29.95 -19.26
C ALA A 133 -6.54 30.45 -19.44
N ARG A 134 -7.13 31.11 -18.43
CA ARG A 134 -8.48 31.72 -18.50
C ARG A 134 -8.62 32.81 -19.57
N ASP A 135 -7.51 33.43 -19.96
CA ASP A 135 -7.49 34.48 -20.96
C ASP A 135 -7.47 33.94 -22.40
N LEU A 136 -7.21 32.64 -22.55
CA LEU A 136 -7.20 31.93 -23.82
C LEU A 136 -8.63 31.86 -24.40
N LYS A 137 -8.78 32.33 -25.67
CA LYS A 137 -10.07 32.31 -26.39
C LYS A 137 -10.11 31.28 -27.52
N LEU A 138 -8.99 30.63 -27.80
CA LEU A 138 -8.87 29.66 -28.88
C LEU A 138 -8.81 28.23 -28.31
N ALA A 139 -9.43 27.28 -29.01
CA ALA A 139 -9.36 25.86 -28.70
C ALA A 139 -8.18 25.16 -29.40
N HIS A 140 -7.56 25.80 -30.37
CA HIS A 140 -6.42 25.26 -31.12
C HIS A 140 -5.38 26.35 -31.37
N VAL A 141 -4.13 25.96 -31.45
CA VAL A 141 -2.98 26.80 -31.82
C VAL A 141 -2.21 26.15 -32.98
N GLN A 142 -1.64 26.96 -33.87
CA GLN A 142 -0.73 26.48 -34.88
C GLN A 142 0.69 26.42 -34.30
N ILE A 143 1.32 25.24 -34.32
CA ILE A 143 2.73 25.04 -33.99
C ILE A 143 3.41 24.35 -35.15
N GLY A 144 4.25 25.09 -35.89
CA GLY A 144 4.79 24.63 -37.16
C GLY A 144 3.68 24.18 -38.12
N ARG A 145 3.70 22.91 -38.52
CA ARG A 145 2.68 22.31 -39.40
C ARG A 145 1.46 21.72 -38.64
N PHE A 146 1.49 21.70 -37.30
CA PHE A 146 0.48 21.03 -36.50
C PHE A 146 -0.59 22.01 -36.02
N GLN A 147 -1.86 21.62 -36.14
CA GLN A 147 -2.98 22.29 -35.49
C GLN A 147 -3.23 21.58 -34.15
N VAL A 148 -2.79 22.16 -33.04
CA VAL A 148 -2.68 21.55 -31.72
C VAL A 148 -3.86 22.00 -30.84
N PRO A 149 -4.65 21.09 -30.26
CA PRO A 149 -5.62 21.44 -29.23
C PRO A 149 -4.92 22.11 -28.04
N ILE A 150 -5.53 23.19 -27.51
CA ILE A 150 -4.97 23.94 -26.39
C ILE A 150 -6.09 24.31 -25.40
N GLY A 151 -5.82 24.12 -24.10
CA GLY A 151 -6.78 24.47 -23.05
C GLY A 151 -6.38 23.93 -21.68
N HIS A 152 -7.03 24.43 -20.65
CA HIS A 152 -6.80 23.98 -19.26
C HIS A 152 -7.72 22.81 -18.85
N ASN A 153 -8.68 22.44 -19.68
CA ASN A 153 -9.60 21.31 -19.49
C ASN A 153 -9.30 20.18 -20.49
N VAL A 154 -8.02 19.77 -20.55
CA VAL A 154 -7.55 18.74 -21.46
C VAL A 154 -7.14 17.50 -20.68
N LEU A 155 -7.63 16.36 -21.10
CA LEU A 155 -7.23 15.04 -20.64
C LEU A 155 -6.58 14.26 -21.79
N PHE A 156 -5.58 13.45 -21.47
CA PHE A 156 -5.00 12.51 -22.42
C PHE A 156 -5.44 11.10 -22.07
N ARG A 157 -5.93 10.34 -23.06
CA ARG A 157 -6.53 9.03 -22.85
C ARG A 157 -5.89 7.93 -23.69
N SER A 158 -5.60 6.79 -23.05
CA SER A 158 -5.18 5.57 -23.71
C SER A 158 -5.88 4.36 -23.09
N GLY A 159 -6.87 3.83 -23.80
CA GLY A 159 -7.70 2.74 -23.25
C GLY A 159 -8.39 3.12 -21.95
N LYS A 160 -8.01 2.46 -20.85
CA LYS A 160 -8.55 2.74 -19.50
C LYS A 160 -7.76 3.81 -18.74
N LEU A 161 -6.57 4.18 -19.20
CA LEU A 161 -5.75 5.21 -18.57
C LEU A 161 -6.17 6.58 -19.03
N THR A 162 -6.38 7.48 -18.08
CA THR A 162 -6.55 8.92 -18.31
C THR A 162 -5.55 9.69 -17.47
N ILE A 163 -4.88 10.66 -18.07
CA ILE A 163 -3.91 11.51 -17.38
C ILE A 163 -4.26 12.98 -17.53
N GLY A 164 -3.86 13.77 -16.53
CA GLY A 164 -3.98 15.23 -16.51
C GLY A 164 -2.63 15.91 -16.32
N ILE A 165 -2.53 17.15 -16.75
CA ILE A 165 -1.31 17.97 -16.65
C ILE A 165 -1.66 19.30 -16.01
N GLU A 166 -0.83 19.73 -15.04
CA GLU A 166 -0.87 21.08 -14.44
C GLU A 166 0.54 21.63 -14.29
N ILE A 167 0.67 22.94 -14.06
CA ILE A 167 1.97 23.60 -14.06
C ILE A 167 2.22 24.35 -12.75
N CYS A 168 3.23 23.94 -12.01
CA CYS A 168 3.85 24.60 -10.88
C CYS A 168 2.85 25.22 -9.87
N GLU A 169 2.58 26.52 -9.98
CA GLU A 169 1.68 27.28 -9.09
C GLU A 169 0.28 26.66 -9.00
N ASP A 170 -0.16 25.97 -10.06
CA ASP A 170 -1.46 25.33 -10.09
C ASP A 170 -1.68 24.39 -8.90
N MET A 171 -0.64 23.67 -8.44
CA MET A 171 -0.73 22.77 -7.28
C MET A 171 -0.81 23.47 -5.90
N TRP A 172 -0.48 24.77 -5.84
CA TRP A 172 -0.44 25.52 -4.59
C TRP A 172 -1.77 26.19 -4.25
N THR A 173 -2.71 26.18 -5.17
CA THR A 173 -4.03 26.79 -5.00
C THR A 173 -4.97 25.89 -4.20
N PRO A 174 -5.97 26.44 -3.47
CA PRO A 174 -6.90 25.67 -2.66
C PRO A 174 -7.70 24.61 -3.45
N TYR A 175 -8.09 24.94 -4.69
CA TYR A 175 -8.74 24.02 -5.63
C TYR A 175 -7.88 23.95 -6.90
N THR A 176 -7.07 22.90 -6.98
CA THR A 176 -6.06 22.78 -8.03
C THR A 176 -6.67 22.34 -9.36
N PRO A 177 -6.08 22.75 -10.51
CA PRO A 177 -6.40 22.15 -11.80
C PRO A 177 -6.28 20.62 -11.77
N GLY A 178 -5.23 20.07 -11.11
CA GLY A 178 -5.04 18.64 -10.94
C GLY A 178 -6.20 17.96 -10.19
N THR A 179 -6.74 18.58 -9.13
CA THR A 179 -7.93 18.09 -8.42
C THR A 179 -9.12 18.02 -9.37
N ARG A 180 -9.38 19.08 -10.13
CA ARG A 180 -10.45 19.09 -11.13
C ARG A 180 -10.27 17.99 -12.16
N LEU A 181 -9.07 17.83 -12.73
CA LEU A 181 -8.78 16.79 -13.72
C LEU A 181 -8.94 15.38 -13.13
N ALA A 182 -8.58 15.17 -11.85
CA ALA A 182 -8.78 13.90 -11.16
C ALA A 182 -10.28 13.56 -11.00
N LEU A 183 -11.13 14.55 -10.66
CA LEU A 183 -12.59 14.37 -10.61
C LEU A 183 -13.19 14.09 -11.99
N TYR A 184 -12.59 14.60 -13.05
CA TYR A 184 -12.94 14.25 -14.42
C TYR A 184 -12.34 12.92 -14.91
N GLY A 185 -11.66 12.17 -14.05
CA GLY A 185 -11.22 10.81 -14.31
C GLY A 185 -9.71 10.65 -14.53
N ALA A 186 -8.89 11.70 -14.46
CA ALA A 186 -7.44 11.54 -14.54
C ALA A 186 -6.93 10.69 -13.36
N GLN A 187 -6.33 9.55 -13.66
CA GLN A 187 -5.73 8.65 -12.66
C GLN A 187 -4.29 9.05 -12.32
N ILE A 188 -3.61 9.76 -13.21
CA ILE A 188 -2.25 10.27 -12.98
C ILE A 188 -2.23 11.75 -13.34
N ILE A 189 -1.68 12.58 -12.44
CA ILE A 189 -1.44 14.01 -12.65
C ILE A 189 0.07 14.23 -12.83
N PHE A 190 0.45 14.94 -13.89
CA PHE A 190 1.81 15.40 -14.15
C PHE A 190 1.90 16.89 -13.85
N ASN A 191 2.86 17.27 -13.01
CA ASN A 191 3.12 18.66 -12.66
C ASN A 191 4.53 19.06 -13.09
N LEU A 192 4.60 20.00 -14.01
CA LEU A 192 5.82 20.63 -14.48
C LEU A 192 6.09 21.87 -13.63
N SER A 193 7.20 21.92 -12.94
CA SER A 193 7.50 23.00 -12.00
C SER A 193 8.84 23.70 -12.27
N ALA A 194 8.94 24.91 -11.78
CA ALA A 194 10.19 25.64 -11.56
C ALA A 194 10.15 26.27 -10.16
N SER A 195 10.15 25.42 -9.14
CA SER A 195 10.06 25.82 -7.74
C SER A 195 11.45 26.00 -7.15
N ASN A 196 11.76 27.25 -6.74
CA ASN A 196 13.04 27.58 -6.12
C ASN A 196 13.24 26.85 -4.77
N GLU A 197 14.48 26.73 -4.35
CA GLU A 197 14.85 26.11 -3.07
C GLU A 197 14.86 27.15 -1.95
N LEU A 198 14.21 26.81 -0.85
CA LEU A 198 14.25 27.56 0.42
C LEU A 198 14.44 26.57 1.56
N ALA A 199 15.11 27.00 2.64
CA ALA A 199 15.26 26.18 3.83
C ALA A 199 13.88 25.76 4.39
N GLY A 200 13.68 24.47 4.59
CA GLY A 200 12.41 23.90 5.07
C GLY A 200 11.35 23.63 3.99
N LYS A 201 11.42 24.23 2.80
CA LYS A 201 10.41 24.08 1.75
C LYS A 201 10.28 22.65 1.24
N ASN A 202 11.36 21.85 1.23
CA ASN A 202 11.32 20.48 0.76
C ASN A 202 10.38 19.59 1.59
N THR A 203 10.38 19.72 2.90
CA THR A 203 9.48 18.95 3.78
C THR A 203 8.02 19.30 3.48
N TYR A 204 7.73 20.59 3.34
CA TYR A 204 6.40 21.06 2.97
C TYR A 204 5.96 20.56 1.60
N LEU A 205 6.84 20.64 0.59
CA LEU A 205 6.55 20.16 -0.76
C LEU A 205 6.24 18.64 -0.79
N ARG A 206 7.02 17.83 -0.07
CA ARG A 206 6.76 16.39 0.07
C ARG A 206 5.37 16.13 0.67
N SER A 207 5.02 16.86 1.73
CA SER A 207 3.71 16.74 2.37
C SER A 207 2.58 17.14 1.43
N LEU A 208 2.77 18.23 0.67
CA LEU A 208 1.78 18.70 -0.31
C LEU A 208 1.55 17.69 -1.43
N ILE A 209 2.63 17.15 -2.05
CA ILE A 209 2.53 16.15 -3.12
C ILE A 209 1.85 14.87 -2.60
N SER A 210 2.25 14.37 -1.42
CA SER A 210 1.59 13.22 -0.81
C SER A 210 0.12 13.51 -0.49
N GLY A 211 -0.18 14.70 0.02
CA GLY A 211 -1.54 15.15 0.32
C GLY A 211 -2.43 15.19 -0.93
N LEU A 212 -1.97 15.84 -2.01
CA LEU A 212 -2.69 15.93 -3.29
C LEU A 212 -2.92 14.54 -3.90
N SER A 213 -1.88 13.69 -3.90
CA SER A 213 -1.99 12.31 -4.39
C SER A 213 -3.01 11.49 -3.58
N SER A 214 -3.04 11.65 -2.26
CA SER A 214 -3.97 10.95 -1.36
C SER A 214 -5.40 11.46 -1.52
N GLN A 215 -5.59 12.78 -1.45
CA GLN A 215 -6.92 13.42 -1.51
C GLN A 215 -7.61 13.18 -2.84
N ASN A 216 -6.85 13.23 -3.94
CA ASN A 216 -7.36 13.02 -5.30
C ASN A 216 -7.38 11.55 -5.73
N LEU A 217 -6.97 10.62 -4.85
CA LEU A 217 -6.84 9.19 -5.15
C LEU A 217 -6.18 8.98 -6.52
N CYS A 218 -4.95 9.50 -6.69
CA CYS A 218 -4.26 9.50 -7.98
C CYS A 218 -2.76 9.23 -7.84
N GLY A 219 -2.12 8.87 -8.97
CA GLY A 219 -0.70 9.02 -9.15
C GLY A 219 -0.33 10.49 -9.33
N TYR A 220 0.78 10.94 -8.77
CA TYR A 220 1.26 12.30 -8.92
C TYR A 220 2.74 12.31 -9.29
N VAL A 221 3.07 12.87 -10.47
CA VAL A 221 4.42 12.91 -11.02
C VAL A 221 4.85 14.38 -11.12
N TYR A 222 5.90 14.73 -10.41
CA TYR A 222 6.39 16.11 -10.30
C TYR A 222 7.83 16.22 -10.80
N ALA A 223 8.10 17.15 -11.70
CA ALA A 223 9.44 17.47 -12.19
C ALA A 223 9.68 18.97 -12.07
N SER A 224 10.75 19.39 -11.39
CA SER A 224 11.07 20.79 -11.16
C SER A 224 12.45 21.15 -11.70
N ALA A 225 12.59 22.39 -12.17
CA ALA A 225 13.81 22.97 -12.67
C ALA A 225 15.02 22.70 -11.76
N GLY A 226 16.17 22.51 -12.35
CA GLY A 226 17.38 22.10 -11.67
C GLY A 226 18.59 22.97 -11.98
N TYR A 227 19.75 22.33 -11.87
CA TYR A 227 21.03 22.98 -12.13
C TYR A 227 21.12 23.45 -13.59
N GLY A 228 21.63 24.67 -13.78
CA GLY A 228 21.72 25.36 -15.09
C GLY A 228 20.78 26.54 -15.22
N GLU A 229 19.73 26.64 -14.40
CA GLU A 229 18.96 27.87 -14.25
C GLU A 229 19.80 28.99 -13.64
N SER A 230 19.43 30.26 -13.91
CA SER A 230 20.15 31.39 -13.35
C SER A 230 20.08 31.42 -11.81
N SER A 231 21.21 31.67 -11.20
CA SER A 231 21.35 31.84 -9.75
C SER A 231 21.36 33.32 -9.30
N THR A 232 20.88 34.23 -10.14
CA THR A 232 20.88 35.68 -9.83
C THR A 232 20.18 35.99 -8.53
N ASP A 233 18.95 35.43 -8.32
CA ASP A 233 18.17 35.66 -7.10
C ASP A 233 17.63 34.35 -6.49
N THR A 234 17.55 33.27 -7.27
CA THR A 234 16.94 31.99 -6.87
C THR A 234 17.85 30.82 -7.17
N VAL A 235 17.65 29.71 -6.43
CA VAL A 235 18.39 28.46 -6.64
C VAL A 235 17.38 27.35 -6.90
N PHE A 236 17.67 26.51 -7.89
CA PHE A 236 16.87 25.36 -8.27
C PHE A 236 17.70 24.09 -8.09
N THR A 237 17.11 23.05 -7.48
CA THR A 237 17.85 21.85 -7.06
C THR A 237 17.48 20.59 -7.83
N GLY A 238 16.59 20.68 -8.81
CA GLY A 238 16.20 19.56 -9.65
C GLY A 238 15.36 18.52 -8.92
N LYS A 239 14.27 18.93 -8.30
CA LYS A 239 13.38 18.01 -7.58
C LYS A 239 12.50 17.22 -8.51
N GLY A 240 12.51 15.90 -8.33
CA GLY A 240 11.54 14.99 -8.94
C GLY A 240 10.88 14.15 -7.84
N PHE A 241 9.56 13.94 -7.97
CA PHE A 241 8.78 13.08 -7.07
C PHE A 241 7.79 12.26 -7.88
N ILE A 242 7.62 11.00 -7.48
CA ILE A 242 6.52 10.14 -7.96
C ILE A 242 5.80 9.60 -6.73
N ALA A 243 4.51 9.91 -6.63
CA ALA A 243 3.65 9.48 -5.53
C ALA A 243 2.41 8.75 -6.07
N GLU A 244 1.82 7.88 -5.24
CA GLU A 244 0.63 7.09 -5.54
C GLU A 244 -0.24 7.01 -4.29
N VAL A 245 -1.43 7.59 -4.35
CA VAL A 245 -2.42 7.57 -3.25
C VAL A 245 -1.76 7.87 -1.89
N GLY A 246 -1.02 8.98 -1.85
CA GLY A 246 -0.34 9.48 -0.65
C GLY A 246 1.03 8.86 -0.34
N LYS A 247 1.37 7.72 -0.93
CA LYS A 247 2.69 7.09 -0.75
C LYS A 247 3.70 7.66 -1.73
N LEU A 248 4.79 8.23 -1.23
CA LEU A 248 5.93 8.59 -2.05
C LEU A 248 6.67 7.31 -2.48
N LEU A 249 6.77 7.08 -3.78
CA LEU A 249 7.41 5.91 -4.37
C LEU A 249 8.91 6.14 -4.58
N VAL A 250 9.27 7.29 -5.17
CA VAL A 250 10.65 7.69 -5.45
C VAL A 250 10.79 9.21 -5.46
N GLU A 251 11.97 9.69 -5.06
CA GLU A 251 12.34 11.12 -5.13
C GLU A 251 13.80 11.29 -5.56
N THR A 252 14.12 12.42 -6.19
CA THR A 252 15.51 12.78 -6.50
C THR A 252 16.28 13.18 -5.24
N PRO A 253 17.59 12.86 -5.15
CA PRO A 253 18.45 13.48 -4.15
C PRO A 253 18.48 15.00 -4.31
N ARG A 254 18.64 15.72 -3.22
CA ARG A 254 18.73 17.20 -3.22
C ARG A 254 20.16 17.67 -3.53
N PHE A 255 20.27 18.87 -4.10
CA PHE A 255 21.56 19.52 -4.36
C PHE A 255 22.49 18.68 -5.24
N THR A 256 21.96 18.13 -6.32
CA THR A 256 22.72 17.41 -7.34
C THR A 256 23.05 18.34 -8.49
N TYR A 257 24.24 18.18 -9.05
CA TYR A 257 24.76 18.99 -10.16
C TYR A 257 24.78 18.19 -11.48
N GLU A 258 23.94 17.17 -11.56
CA GLU A 258 23.84 16.26 -12.69
C GLU A 258 22.37 16.14 -13.12
N GLU A 259 22.17 15.74 -14.35
CA GLU A 259 20.85 15.37 -14.85
C GLU A 259 20.28 14.20 -14.05
N ARG A 260 18.96 14.18 -13.92
CA ARG A 260 18.27 13.14 -13.17
C ARG A 260 17.10 12.58 -13.94
N LEU A 261 16.98 11.28 -13.87
CA LEU A 261 15.83 10.52 -14.35
C LEU A 261 15.39 9.59 -13.21
N ILE A 262 14.22 9.86 -12.63
CA ILE A 262 13.60 8.93 -11.68
C ILE A 262 12.42 8.24 -12.35
N ILE A 263 12.29 6.94 -12.08
CA ILE A 263 11.30 6.06 -12.71
C ILE A 263 10.57 5.30 -11.62
N SER A 264 9.28 5.11 -11.77
CA SER A 264 8.48 4.18 -10.98
C SER A 264 7.25 3.73 -11.75
N ASP A 265 6.63 2.66 -11.25
CA ASP A 265 5.39 2.13 -11.80
C ASP A 265 4.21 2.57 -10.94
N ILE A 266 3.23 3.27 -11.53
CA ILE A 266 1.98 3.66 -10.86
C ILE A 266 0.94 2.57 -11.10
N ASP A 267 0.26 2.15 -10.04
CA ASP A 267 -0.76 1.13 -10.07
C ASP A 267 -2.16 1.74 -10.30
N VAL A 268 -2.57 1.79 -11.55
CA VAL A 268 -3.87 2.34 -11.95
C VAL A 268 -5.04 1.48 -11.44
N MET A 269 -4.87 0.15 -11.35
CA MET A 269 -5.94 -0.71 -10.82
C MET A 269 -6.19 -0.44 -9.34
N ARG A 270 -5.16 -0.13 -8.57
CA ARG A 270 -5.32 0.31 -7.19
C ARG A 270 -6.11 1.62 -7.12
N ILE A 271 -5.73 2.60 -7.94
CA ILE A 271 -6.41 3.90 -7.99
C ILE A 271 -7.90 3.72 -8.30
N ASP A 272 -8.22 2.91 -9.32
CA ASP A 272 -9.61 2.64 -9.70
C ASP A 272 -10.39 1.94 -8.58
N ASN A 273 -9.76 0.97 -7.90
CA ASN A 273 -10.39 0.29 -6.76
C ASN A 273 -10.61 1.24 -5.57
N ASP A 274 -9.61 2.03 -5.20
CA ASP A 274 -9.71 3.00 -4.10
C ASP A 274 -10.82 4.03 -4.38
N ARG A 275 -10.94 4.52 -5.62
CA ARG A 275 -12.02 5.41 -6.06
C ARG A 275 -13.39 4.73 -6.00
N MET A 276 -13.51 3.48 -6.44
CA MET A 276 -14.75 2.71 -6.37
C MET A 276 -15.21 2.51 -4.92
N MET A 277 -14.28 2.29 -4.00
CA MET A 277 -14.56 2.05 -2.57
C MET A 277 -14.84 3.33 -1.78
N THR A 278 -14.48 4.51 -2.31
CA THR A 278 -14.58 5.80 -1.60
C THR A 278 -15.78 6.59 -2.13
N ASN A 279 -16.94 6.44 -1.48
CA ASN A 279 -18.16 7.12 -1.89
C ASN A 279 -18.04 8.65 -1.88
N SER A 280 -17.35 9.26 -0.92
CA SER A 280 -17.16 10.71 -0.85
C SER A 280 -16.37 11.27 -2.05
N PHE A 281 -15.46 10.47 -2.66
CA PHE A 281 -14.82 10.85 -3.90
C PHE A 281 -15.84 10.87 -5.06
N ASN A 282 -16.72 9.86 -5.13
CA ASN A 282 -17.75 9.79 -6.15
C ASN A 282 -18.82 10.89 -5.98
N ASP A 283 -19.17 11.24 -4.75
CA ASP A 283 -20.06 12.38 -4.44
C ASP A 283 -19.44 13.69 -4.95
N SER A 284 -18.11 13.88 -4.72
CA SER A 284 -17.38 15.05 -5.21
C SER A 284 -17.33 15.14 -6.75
N ILE A 285 -17.35 14.00 -7.47
CA ILE A 285 -17.48 14.00 -8.93
C ILE A 285 -18.82 14.63 -9.34
N VAL A 286 -19.90 14.25 -8.69
CA VAL A 286 -21.25 14.78 -8.98
C VAL A 286 -21.32 16.28 -8.71
N ASP A 287 -20.72 16.74 -7.62
CA ASP A 287 -20.80 18.14 -7.19
C ASP A 287 -19.96 19.10 -8.03
N HIS A 288 -18.85 18.61 -8.61
CA HIS A 288 -17.80 19.47 -9.20
C HIS A 288 -17.50 19.20 -10.68
N THR A 289 -18.24 18.30 -11.34
CA THR A 289 -18.04 18.04 -12.77
C THR A 289 -19.26 18.48 -13.59
N GLU A 290 -18.98 19.23 -14.69
CA GLU A 290 -19.98 19.64 -15.65
C GLU A 290 -19.78 18.89 -16.99
N ARG A 291 -20.84 18.39 -17.59
CA ARG A 291 -20.76 17.68 -18.87
C ARG A 291 -20.40 18.64 -20.00
N GLY A 292 -19.48 18.20 -20.88
CA GLY A 292 -19.18 18.93 -22.13
C GLY A 292 -18.04 19.95 -22.05
N LEU A 293 -17.37 20.11 -20.90
CA LEU A 293 -16.27 21.06 -20.72
C LEU A 293 -14.86 20.50 -21.00
N LEU A 294 -14.75 19.21 -21.34
CA LEU A 294 -13.46 18.54 -21.51
C LEU A 294 -13.12 18.27 -22.96
N THR A 295 -11.84 18.42 -23.26
CA THR A 295 -11.22 17.92 -24.49
C THR A 295 -10.42 16.65 -24.14
N GLU A 296 -10.80 15.51 -24.70
CA GLU A 296 -10.03 14.27 -24.59
C GLU A 296 -9.12 14.11 -25.82
N ILE A 297 -7.84 13.90 -25.57
CA ILE A 297 -6.82 13.70 -26.61
C ILE A 297 -6.31 12.27 -26.52
N PRO A 298 -6.44 11.45 -27.57
CA PRO A 298 -5.92 10.10 -27.56
C PRO A 298 -4.40 10.07 -27.62
N PHE A 299 -3.79 9.13 -26.90
CA PHE A 299 -2.38 8.76 -27.02
C PHE A 299 -2.23 7.24 -26.97
N ARG A 300 -1.04 6.70 -27.23
CA ARG A 300 -0.78 5.27 -27.25
C ARG A 300 0.11 4.87 -26.06
N LEU A 301 -0.33 3.86 -25.29
CA LEU A 301 0.55 3.11 -24.41
C LEU A 301 1.16 1.91 -25.15
N ARG A 302 2.26 1.40 -24.63
CA ARG A 302 2.83 0.11 -25.07
C ARG A 302 1.81 -1.01 -24.86
N THR A 303 1.79 -2.00 -25.73
CA THR A 303 0.98 -3.21 -25.53
C THR A 303 1.51 -4.01 -24.33
N HIS A 304 0.77 -5.01 -23.88
CA HIS A 304 1.21 -5.87 -22.78
C HIS A 304 2.54 -6.59 -23.09
N GLU A 305 2.71 -6.99 -24.35
CA GLU A 305 3.91 -7.69 -24.84
C GLU A 305 5.12 -6.74 -24.95
N GLU A 306 4.87 -5.46 -25.29
CA GLU A 306 5.90 -4.40 -25.36
C GLU A 306 6.27 -3.83 -23.99
N SER A 307 5.46 -4.10 -22.92
CA SER A 307 5.66 -3.53 -21.60
C SER A 307 6.75 -4.27 -20.84
N HIS A 308 7.62 -3.53 -20.16
CA HIS A 308 8.67 -4.06 -19.29
C HIS A 308 8.11 -4.51 -17.94
N ASP A 309 8.90 -5.31 -17.23
CA ASP A 309 8.56 -5.69 -15.87
C ASP A 309 8.58 -4.48 -14.92
N VAL A 310 7.90 -4.64 -13.80
CA VAL A 310 7.78 -3.60 -12.77
C VAL A 310 9.13 -3.42 -12.06
N ASP A 311 9.60 -2.17 -11.98
CA ASP A 311 10.85 -1.81 -11.29
C ASP A 311 10.63 -1.41 -9.83
N ARG A 312 9.40 -1.08 -9.45
CA ARG A 312 9.10 -0.69 -8.06
C ARG A 312 9.25 -1.87 -7.10
N LYS A 313 9.76 -1.60 -5.89
CA LYS A 313 9.82 -2.60 -4.82
C LYS A 313 8.40 -3.03 -4.44
N ILE A 314 8.13 -4.34 -4.53
CA ILE A 314 6.91 -4.96 -4.01
C ILE A 314 7.24 -5.55 -2.63
N GLU A 315 6.59 -5.07 -1.59
CA GLU A 315 6.84 -5.48 -0.22
C GLU A 315 6.35 -6.91 0.02
N GLN A 316 7.21 -7.79 0.55
CA GLN A 316 6.85 -9.16 0.92
C GLN A 316 5.86 -9.17 2.10
N ASN A 317 6.04 -8.27 3.06
CA ASN A 317 5.14 -8.12 4.19
C ASN A 317 4.38 -6.77 4.10
N PRO A 318 3.26 -6.71 3.34
CA PRO A 318 2.56 -5.46 3.09
C PRO A 318 1.82 -4.90 4.32
N PHE A 319 1.50 -5.72 5.32
CA PHE A 319 0.90 -5.28 6.58
C PHE A 319 1.89 -4.48 7.43
N LEU A 320 3.15 -4.88 7.42
CA LEU A 320 4.21 -4.21 8.18
C LEU A 320 5.49 -4.13 7.32
N PRO A 321 5.50 -3.24 6.30
CA PRO A 321 6.59 -3.15 5.35
C PRO A 321 7.91 -2.76 6.01
N GLU A 322 9.01 -3.26 5.46
CA GLU A 322 10.35 -2.86 5.87
C GLU A 322 10.57 -1.36 5.64
N SER A 323 10.71 -0.63 6.71
CA SER A 323 10.95 0.81 6.69
C SER A 323 11.60 1.25 8.00
N ARG A 324 12.17 2.46 8.02
CA ARG A 324 12.70 3.06 9.26
C ARG A 324 11.63 3.22 10.36
N LYS A 325 10.35 3.16 10.02
CA LYS A 325 9.22 3.28 10.93
C LYS A 325 8.55 1.93 11.26
N ARG A 326 9.19 0.80 10.92
CA ARG A 326 8.63 -0.53 11.16
C ARG A 326 8.36 -0.78 12.64
N ASP A 327 9.33 -0.41 13.47
CA ASP A 327 9.26 -0.59 14.92
C ASP A 327 8.17 0.30 15.53
N GLU A 328 8.10 1.58 15.13
CA GLU A 328 7.05 2.51 15.54
C GLU A 328 5.65 1.96 15.19
N ARG A 329 5.49 1.39 14.00
CA ARG A 329 4.23 0.78 13.57
C ARG A 329 3.89 -0.49 14.35
N ALA A 330 4.87 -1.31 14.70
CA ALA A 330 4.67 -2.49 15.53
C ALA A 330 4.18 -2.11 16.93
N GLU A 331 4.77 -1.06 17.53
CA GLU A 331 4.32 -0.49 18.80
C GLU A 331 2.90 0.09 18.69
N GLU A 332 2.61 0.84 17.62
CA GLU A 332 1.27 1.39 17.35
C GLU A 332 0.21 0.28 17.24
N MET A 333 0.51 -0.82 16.51
CA MET A 333 -0.40 -1.97 16.42
C MET A 333 -0.69 -2.57 17.79
N PHE A 334 0.34 -2.75 18.62
CA PHE A 334 0.19 -3.24 20.00
C PHE A 334 -0.68 -2.29 20.83
N ASP A 335 -0.42 -0.99 20.78
CA ASP A 335 -1.14 0.00 21.57
C ASP A 335 -2.63 0.13 21.15
N ILE A 336 -2.94 -0.05 19.86
CA ILE A 336 -4.34 -0.13 19.37
C ILE A 336 -5.05 -1.35 19.98
N GLN A 337 -4.39 -2.52 20.06
CA GLN A 337 -4.96 -3.71 20.69
C GLN A 337 -5.22 -3.47 22.19
N VAL A 338 -4.25 -2.89 22.90
CA VAL A 338 -4.35 -2.55 24.33
C VAL A 338 -5.50 -1.56 24.56
N CYS A 339 -5.58 -0.51 23.77
CA CYS A 339 -6.66 0.48 23.88
C CYS A 339 -8.04 -0.15 23.67
N GLY A 340 -8.20 -0.99 22.65
CA GLY A 340 -9.46 -1.68 22.36
C GLY A 340 -9.91 -2.58 23.52
N LEU A 341 -9.00 -3.40 24.05
CA LEU A 341 -9.28 -4.28 25.18
C LEU A 341 -9.57 -3.49 26.47
N SER A 342 -8.77 -2.48 26.77
CA SER A 342 -8.96 -1.61 27.95
C SER A 342 -10.35 -0.97 27.95
N GLN A 343 -10.80 -0.47 26.81
CA GLN A 343 -12.14 0.11 26.68
C GLN A 343 -13.23 -0.94 26.91
N ARG A 344 -13.08 -2.17 26.40
CA ARG A 344 -14.04 -3.26 26.61
C ARG A 344 -14.12 -3.64 28.09
N LEU A 345 -12.98 -3.89 28.73
CA LEU A 345 -12.90 -4.25 30.15
C LEU A 345 -13.51 -3.18 31.06
N ARG A 346 -13.18 -1.90 30.79
CA ARG A 346 -13.74 -0.76 31.51
C ARG A 346 -15.26 -0.67 31.38
N PHE A 347 -15.77 -0.82 30.15
CA PHE A 347 -17.19 -0.70 29.85
C PHE A 347 -18.03 -1.77 30.57
N ILE A 348 -17.57 -3.03 30.58
CA ILE A 348 -18.29 -4.12 31.27
C ILE A 348 -17.98 -4.19 32.77
N GLY A 349 -17.13 -3.34 33.31
CA GLY A 349 -16.71 -3.32 34.70
C GLY A 349 -15.94 -4.58 35.14
N ALA A 350 -15.26 -5.24 34.16
CA ALA A 350 -14.54 -6.48 34.45
C ALA A 350 -13.32 -6.22 35.33
N ARG A 351 -13.13 -7.06 36.36
CA ARG A 351 -11.94 -7.10 37.21
C ARG A 351 -11.08 -8.33 36.98
N HIS A 352 -11.57 -9.24 36.15
CA HIS A 352 -10.88 -10.44 35.72
C HIS A 352 -10.97 -10.61 34.23
N ALA A 353 -10.03 -11.36 33.65
CA ALA A 353 -10.04 -11.82 32.27
C ALA A 353 -9.55 -13.28 32.24
N VAL A 354 -10.10 -14.11 31.37
CA VAL A 354 -9.71 -15.51 31.19
C VAL A 354 -9.14 -15.70 29.80
N LEU A 355 -8.01 -16.38 29.66
CA LEU A 355 -7.44 -16.72 28.37
C LEU A 355 -6.63 -18.02 28.40
N GLY A 356 -6.63 -18.76 27.30
CA GLY A 356 -5.84 -19.97 27.10
C GLY A 356 -4.43 -19.61 26.64
N ILE A 357 -3.41 -20.24 27.26
CA ILE A 357 -2.00 -20.05 26.93
C ILE A 357 -1.43 -21.37 26.44
N SER A 358 -1.19 -21.48 25.14
CA SER A 358 -0.53 -22.63 24.54
C SER A 358 1.00 -22.56 24.67
N GLY A 359 1.57 -21.37 24.81
CA GLY A 359 3.01 -21.11 24.72
C GLY A 359 3.46 -20.71 23.29
N GLY A 360 2.54 -20.64 22.33
CA GLY A 360 2.78 -20.13 20.98
C GLY A 360 2.62 -18.62 20.87
N LEU A 361 2.97 -18.08 19.67
CA LEU A 361 3.01 -16.64 19.39
C LEU A 361 1.68 -15.92 19.67
N ASP A 362 0.56 -16.49 19.24
CA ASP A 362 -0.75 -15.82 19.31
C ASP A 362 -1.24 -15.67 20.74
N SER A 363 -1.15 -16.73 21.52
CA SER A 363 -1.51 -16.70 22.95
C SER A 363 -0.57 -15.81 23.75
N THR A 364 0.71 -15.76 23.36
CA THR A 364 1.70 -14.84 23.94
C THR A 364 1.32 -13.39 23.69
N LEU A 365 1.06 -12.98 22.44
CA LEU A 365 0.65 -11.61 22.13
C LEU A 365 -0.65 -11.25 22.86
N ALA A 366 -1.64 -12.14 22.86
CA ALA A 366 -2.91 -11.90 23.56
C ALA A 366 -2.72 -11.70 25.07
N LEU A 367 -1.82 -12.45 25.69
CA LEU A 367 -1.49 -12.29 27.11
C LEU A 367 -0.76 -10.96 27.37
N LEU A 368 0.23 -10.58 26.54
CA LEU A 368 0.94 -9.30 26.66
C LEU A 368 -0.01 -8.11 26.53
N VAL A 369 -0.93 -8.14 25.56
CA VAL A 369 -1.99 -7.14 25.38
C VAL A 369 -2.90 -7.08 26.61
N THR A 370 -3.29 -8.23 27.16
CA THR A 370 -4.17 -8.30 28.34
C THR A 370 -3.49 -7.72 29.58
N VAL A 371 -2.22 -8.05 29.80
CA VAL A 371 -1.42 -7.49 30.91
C VAL A 371 -1.30 -5.97 30.76
N ALA A 372 -0.93 -5.48 29.58
CA ALA A 372 -0.82 -4.05 29.32
C ALA A 372 -2.17 -3.31 29.49
N ALA A 373 -3.29 -3.95 29.14
CA ALA A 373 -4.62 -3.39 29.37
C ALA A 373 -4.98 -3.31 30.87
N PHE A 374 -4.62 -4.33 31.65
CA PHE A 374 -4.79 -4.32 33.12
C PHE A 374 -3.94 -3.24 33.77
N ASP A 375 -2.66 -3.14 33.38
CA ASP A 375 -1.76 -2.09 33.87
C ASP A 375 -2.31 -0.69 33.55
N ALA A 376 -2.79 -0.46 32.33
CA ALA A 376 -3.37 0.80 31.91
C ALA A 376 -4.64 1.19 32.69
N LEU A 377 -5.40 0.20 33.18
CA LEU A 377 -6.59 0.39 33.99
C LEU A 377 -6.31 0.42 35.49
N GLY A 378 -5.06 0.20 35.93
CA GLY A 378 -4.70 0.09 37.34
C GLY A 378 -5.31 -1.15 38.01
N LEU A 379 -5.59 -2.21 37.24
CA LEU A 379 -6.11 -3.46 37.74
C LEU A 379 -4.95 -4.39 38.14
N PRO A 380 -5.12 -5.22 39.21
CA PRO A 380 -4.09 -6.16 39.60
C PRO A 380 -3.95 -7.28 38.55
N ARG A 381 -2.71 -7.62 38.16
CA ARG A 381 -2.43 -8.65 37.16
C ARG A 381 -2.91 -10.05 37.58
N GLU A 382 -3.06 -10.30 38.89
CA GLU A 382 -3.64 -11.51 39.43
C GLU A 382 -5.11 -11.71 39.02
N GLY A 383 -5.78 -10.66 38.58
CA GLY A 383 -7.11 -10.73 37.96
C GLY A 383 -7.13 -11.40 36.58
N ILE A 384 -5.95 -11.60 35.97
CA ILE A 384 -5.82 -12.31 34.69
C ILE A 384 -5.65 -13.80 35.00
N ILE A 385 -6.66 -14.61 34.64
CA ILE A 385 -6.68 -16.05 34.80
C ILE A 385 -6.14 -16.68 33.51
N ALA A 386 -4.86 -16.94 33.47
CA ALA A 386 -4.16 -17.54 32.33
C ALA A 386 -4.09 -19.07 32.51
N VAL A 387 -4.60 -19.81 31.55
CA VAL A 387 -4.81 -21.26 31.66
C VAL A 387 -4.03 -21.99 30.57
N THR A 388 -3.07 -22.84 30.96
CA THR A 388 -2.49 -23.81 30.04
C THR A 388 -3.22 -25.15 30.20
N MET A 389 -3.59 -25.76 29.07
CA MET A 389 -4.42 -26.95 29.03
C MET A 389 -3.73 -28.04 28.18
N PRO A 390 -2.70 -28.71 28.73
CA PRO A 390 -2.07 -29.82 28.06
C PRO A 390 -3.07 -30.91 27.72
N GLY A 391 -2.91 -31.52 26.55
CA GLY A 391 -3.69 -32.63 26.05
C GLY A 391 -2.81 -33.63 25.32
N LEU A 392 -3.39 -34.43 24.42
CA LEU A 392 -2.75 -35.54 23.74
C LEU A 392 -1.60 -35.13 22.79
N GLY A 393 -1.52 -33.86 22.40
CA GLY A 393 -0.51 -33.35 21.43
C GLY A 393 0.40 -32.24 21.96
N THR A 394 0.37 -31.93 23.25
CA THR A 394 1.15 -30.80 23.81
C THR A 394 2.59 -31.19 24.08
N SER A 395 3.57 -30.39 23.57
CA SER A 395 4.99 -30.59 23.84
C SER A 395 5.41 -30.01 25.20
N ASP A 396 6.45 -30.60 25.83
CA ASP A 396 6.99 -30.07 27.09
C ASP A 396 7.61 -28.69 26.92
N HIS A 397 8.18 -28.38 25.74
CA HIS A 397 8.79 -27.09 25.44
C HIS A 397 7.77 -25.94 25.47
N THR A 398 6.67 -26.08 24.77
CA THR A 398 5.60 -25.07 24.72
C THR A 398 4.88 -24.93 26.06
N LYS A 399 4.65 -26.04 26.76
CA LYS A 399 4.12 -26.02 28.11
C LYS A 399 5.01 -25.21 29.07
N ASN A 400 6.34 -25.40 29.01
CA ASN A 400 7.29 -24.67 29.83
C ASN A 400 7.32 -23.18 29.48
N ASN A 401 7.34 -22.83 28.20
CA ASN A 401 7.24 -21.43 27.75
C ASN A 401 5.97 -20.76 28.29
N ALA A 402 4.82 -21.46 28.24
CA ALA A 402 3.56 -20.96 28.79
C ALA A 402 3.65 -20.67 30.30
N ILE A 403 4.21 -21.60 31.07
CA ILE A 403 4.34 -21.47 32.54
C ILE A 403 5.29 -20.32 32.89
N GLU A 404 6.47 -20.26 32.27
CA GLU A 404 7.45 -19.20 32.50
C GLU A 404 6.90 -17.82 32.13
N LEU A 405 6.17 -17.72 31.01
CA LEU A 405 5.52 -16.50 30.59
C LEU A 405 4.47 -16.01 31.61
N MET A 406 3.58 -16.91 32.05
CA MET A 406 2.54 -16.58 33.02
C MET A 406 3.12 -16.15 34.37
N GLN A 407 4.13 -16.86 34.85
CA GLN A 407 4.81 -16.54 36.11
C GLN A 407 5.58 -15.21 36.02
N GLY A 408 6.33 -15.01 34.94
CA GLY A 408 7.11 -13.79 34.73
C GLY A 408 6.24 -12.54 34.61
N LEU A 409 5.01 -12.66 34.12
CA LEU A 409 4.03 -11.57 34.06
C LEU A 409 3.26 -11.33 35.36
N GLY A 410 3.34 -12.23 36.35
CA GLY A 410 2.63 -12.09 37.63
C GLY A 410 1.13 -12.29 37.51
N VAL A 411 0.65 -13.10 36.57
CA VAL A 411 -0.76 -13.41 36.37
C VAL A 411 -1.15 -14.68 37.17
N THR A 412 -2.44 -14.90 37.40
CA THR A 412 -2.93 -16.16 38.02
C THR A 412 -2.82 -17.30 37.01
N SER A 413 -1.83 -18.15 37.22
CA SER A 413 -1.51 -19.29 36.35
C SER A 413 -2.29 -20.54 36.78
N ARG A 414 -2.87 -21.26 35.82
CA ARG A 414 -3.51 -22.54 35.99
C ARG A 414 -3.06 -23.55 34.94
N THR A 415 -2.90 -24.80 35.39
CA THR A 415 -2.67 -25.94 34.49
C THR A 415 -3.83 -26.92 34.67
N ILE A 416 -4.54 -27.23 33.60
CA ILE A 416 -5.68 -28.16 33.59
C ILE A 416 -5.43 -29.18 32.47
N ASP A 417 -5.18 -30.42 32.83
CA ASP A 417 -5.03 -31.51 31.86
C ASP A 417 -6.40 -31.91 31.30
N ILE A 418 -6.52 -31.94 29.98
CA ILE A 418 -7.77 -32.25 29.27
C ILE A 418 -7.83 -33.70 28.75
N THR A 419 -6.78 -34.47 28.94
CA THR A 419 -6.63 -35.81 28.36
C THR A 419 -7.80 -36.73 28.75
N GLU A 420 -8.13 -36.83 30.05
CA GLU A 420 -9.20 -37.70 30.53
C GLU A 420 -10.57 -37.26 29.97
N ALA A 421 -10.87 -35.97 29.97
CA ALA A 421 -12.11 -35.42 29.42
C ALA A 421 -12.27 -35.74 27.92
N CYS A 422 -11.20 -35.58 27.14
CA CYS A 422 -11.21 -35.94 25.74
C CYS A 422 -11.41 -37.44 25.51
N MET A 423 -10.76 -38.30 26.28
CA MET A 423 -10.92 -39.73 26.18
C MET A 423 -12.35 -40.18 26.51
N GLN A 424 -12.98 -39.61 27.55
CA GLN A 424 -14.39 -39.84 27.86
C GLN A 424 -15.31 -39.38 26.73
N HIS A 425 -15.00 -38.24 26.10
CA HIS A 425 -15.77 -37.72 24.98
C HIS A 425 -15.65 -38.62 23.75
N PHE A 426 -14.45 -39.12 23.41
CA PHE A 426 -14.24 -40.07 22.32
C PHE A 426 -15.06 -41.35 22.56
N ALA A 427 -15.03 -41.91 23.78
CA ALA A 427 -15.82 -43.07 24.10
C ALA A 427 -17.34 -42.81 23.94
N ALA A 428 -17.82 -41.63 24.38
CA ALA A 428 -19.23 -41.27 24.28
C ALA A 428 -19.75 -41.15 22.85
N ILE A 429 -18.91 -40.68 21.92
CA ILE A 429 -19.27 -40.52 20.48
C ILE A 429 -18.87 -41.74 19.63
N GLY A 430 -18.22 -42.78 20.23
CA GLY A 430 -17.73 -43.94 19.52
C GLY A 430 -16.56 -43.68 18.59
N HIS A 431 -15.72 -42.67 18.87
CA HIS A 431 -14.51 -42.38 18.09
C HIS A 431 -13.31 -43.16 18.66
N ASP A 432 -12.53 -43.76 17.78
CA ASP A 432 -11.29 -44.46 18.14
C ASP A 432 -10.17 -43.41 18.38
N PRO A 433 -9.62 -43.31 19.60
CA PRO A 433 -8.57 -42.34 19.92
C PRO A 433 -7.24 -42.57 19.18
N GLU A 434 -7.03 -43.74 18.56
CA GLU A 434 -5.85 -43.98 17.72
C GLU A 434 -6.00 -43.31 16.32
N VAL A 435 -7.22 -42.93 15.91
CA VAL A 435 -7.50 -42.24 14.65
C VAL A 435 -7.33 -40.73 14.84
N GLN A 436 -6.17 -40.21 14.44
CA GLN A 436 -5.79 -38.81 14.59
C GLN A 436 -6.34 -37.93 13.45
N ASP A 437 -7.64 -37.90 13.29
CA ASP A 437 -8.37 -37.13 12.29
C ASP A 437 -8.90 -35.79 12.83
N VAL A 438 -9.75 -35.12 12.07
CA VAL A 438 -10.37 -33.84 12.44
C VAL A 438 -11.25 -33.94 13.69
N VAL A 439 -11.79 -35.12 14.02
CA VAL A 439 -12.58 -35.34 15.26
C VAL A 439 -11.65 -35.29 16.46
N PHE A 440 -10.50 -35.99 16.36
CA PHE A 440 -9.47 -36.01 17.39
C PHE A 440 -8.94 -34.59 17.71
N GLU A 441 -8.66 -33.80 16.69
CA GLU A 441 -8.16 -32.43 16.85
C GLU A 441 -9.24 -31.51 17.44
N ASN A 442 -10.44 -31.51 16.82
CA ASN A 442 -11.53 -30.59 17.22
C ASN A 442 -12.11 -30.86 18.60
N THR A 443 -12.09 -32.11 19.08
CA THR A 443 -12.52 -32.44 20.44
C THR A 443 -11.63 -31.73 21.45
N GLN A 444 -10.31 -31.80 21.31
CA GLN A 444 -9.38 -31.13 22.21
C GLN A 444 -9.54 -29.60 22.19
N ALA A 445 -9.72 -29.01 21.02
CA ALA A 445 -9.91 -27.56 20.87
C ALA A 445 -11.22 -27.10 21.54
N ARG A 446 -12.32 -27.86 21.41
CA ARG A 446 -13.60 -27.52 22.05
C ARG A 446 -13.57 -27.72 23.54
N GLU A 447 -12.90 -28.75 24.04
CA GLU A 447 -12.72 -28.98 25.48
C GLU A 447 -12.00 -27.82 26.15
N ARG A 448 -10.92 -27.32 25.53
CA ARG A 448 -10.21 -26.12 26.00
C ARG A 448 -11.15 -24.90 26.05
N THR A 449 -11.94 -24.69 25.00
CA THR A 449 -12.87 -23.56 24.94
C THR A 449 -13.97 -23.68 26.00
N GLN A 450 -14.54 -24.86 26.22
CA GLN A 450 -15.55 -25.09 27.24
C GLN A 450 -15.01 -24.72 28.64
N ILE A 451 -13.83 -25.19 28.99
CA ILE A 451 -13.15 -24.86 30.25
C ILE A 451 -12.97 -23.35 30.41
N LEU A 452 -12.51 -22.66 29.38
CA LEU A 452 -12.31 -21.20 29.42
C LEU A 452 -13.63 -20.44 29.62
N MET A 453 -14.71 -20.86 28.95
CA MET A 453 -16.03 -20.25 29.09
C MET A 453 -16.62 -20.45 30.48
N ASP A 454 -16.47 -21.65 31.06
CA ASP A 454 -16.95 -21.97 32.42
C ASP A 454 -16.13 -21.23 33.49
N LEU A 455 -14.81 -21.09 33.30
CA LEU A 455 -13.97 -20.25 34.15
C LEU A 455 -14.37 -18.78 34.07
N ALA A 456 -14.68 -18.29 32.87
CA ALA A 456 -15.16 -16.93 32.67
C ALA A 456 -16.45 -16.68 33.48
N ASN A 457 -17.40 -17.59 33.41
CA ASN A 457 -18.62 -17.52 34.24
C ASN A 457 -18.29 -17.54 35.75
N LYS A 458 -17.39 -18.41 36.18
CA LYS A 458 -16.97 -18.53 37.58
C LYS A 458 -16.34 -17.26 38.13
N TYR A 459 -15.54 -16.56 37.32
CA TYR A 459 -14.83 -15.34 37.72
C TYR A 459 -15.54 -14.03 37.29
N ASN A 460 -16.73 -14.14 36.70
CA ASN A 460 -17.42 -12.99 36.07
C ASN A 460 -16.48 -12.19 35.17
N ALA A 461 -15.87 -12.87 34.22
CA ALA A 461 -14.81 -12.38 33.36
C ALA A 461 -15.11 -12.60 31.87
N PRO A 462 -14.60 -11.81 30.96
CA PRO A 462 -14.60 -12.15 29.53
C PRO A 462 -13.50 -13.18 29.22
N VAL A 463 -13.75 -14.05 28.23
CA VAL A 463 -12.73 -14.83 27.55
C VAL A 463 -12.07 -13.96 26.49
N ILE A 464 -10.75 -13.85 26.57
CA ILE A 464 -9.93 -13.13 25.57
C ILE A 464 -9.45 -14.12 24.52
N GLY A 465 -9.80 -13.84 23.25
CA GLY A 465 -9.45 -14.69 22.12
C GLY A 465 -8.04 -14.43 21.60
N THR A 466 -7.40 -15.49 21.14
CA THR A 466 -6.02 -15.50 20.66
C THR A 466 -5.90 -15.64 19.15
N GLY A 467 -6.96 -16.05 18.43
CA GLY A 467 -6.95 -16.29 16.98
C GLY A 467 -6.60 -15.03 16.17
N ASP A 468 -5.76 -15.19 15.18
CA ASP A 468 -5.24 -14.12 14.35
C ASP A 468 -5.95 -13.96 13.00
N LEU A 469 -5.62 -12.89 12.27
CA LEU A 469 -6.22 -12.54 10.98
C LEU A 469 -5.95 -13.60 9.90
N SER A 470 -4.76 -14.19 9.88
CA SER A 470 -4.34 -15.17 8.86
C SER A 470 -5.07 -16.51 9.03
N GLU A 471 -5.19 -16.97 10.29
CA GLU A 471 -5.97 -18.17 10.62
C GLU A 471 -7.45 -17.97 10.27
N LEU A 472 -8.01 -16.81 10.58
CA LEU A 472 -9.39 -16.47 10.23
C LEU A 472 -9.61 -16.40 8.71
N ALA A 473 -8.63 -15.93 7.95
CA ALA A 473 -8.71 -15.90 6.49
C ALA A 473 -8.77 -17.31 5.90
N LEU A 474 -7.91 -18.22 6.37
CA LEU A 474 -7.81 -19.59 5.90
C LEU A 474 -8.84 -20.53 6.54
N GLY A 475 -9.56 -20.05 7.57
CA GLY A 475 -10.43 -20.89 8.41
C GLY A 475 -9.66 -21.96 9.17
N TRP A 476 -8.38 -21.71 9.47
CA TRP A 476 -7.50 -22.60 10.22
C TRP A 476 -7.74 -22.44 11.73
N CYS A 477 -8.94 -22.78 12.13
CA CYS A 477 -9.42 -22.77 13.51
C CYS A 477 -10.57 -23.76 13.66
N THR A 478 -10.77 -24.29 14.83
CA THR A 478 -11.91 -25.17 15.13
C THR A 478 -13.16 -24.34 15.35
N PHE A 479 -14.19 -24.55 14.51
CA PHE A 479 -15.49 -23.89 14.69
C PHE A 479 -16.08 -24.21 16.07
N ASN A 480 -16.51 -23.17 16.78
CA ASN A 480 -16.98 -23.26 18.18
C ASN A 480 -15.93 -23.88 19.14
N GLY A 481 -14.67 -23.68 18.83
CA GLY A 481 -13.52 -24.03 19.66
C GLY A 481 -12.65 -22.77 19.86
N ASP A 482 -11.39 -22.86 19.49
CA ASP A 482 -10.40 -21.78 19.59
C ASP A 482 -10.77 -20.49 18.83
N HIS A 483 -11.66 -20.57 17.85
CA HIS A 483 -12.14 -19.41 17.12
C HIS A 483 -13.17 -18.56 17.90
N MET A 484 -13.69 -19.07 19.04
CA MET A 484 -14.71 -18.39 19.84
C MET A 484 -14.12 -17.75 21.09
N SER A 485 -14.55 -16.53 21.37
CA SER A 485 -14.20 -15.76 22.56
C SER A 485 -15.21 -14.63 22.77
N MET A 486 -15.07 -13.88 23.84
CA MET A 486 -15.91 -12.70 24.09
C MET A 486 -15.28 -11.41 23.56
N TYR A 487 -13.95 -11.40 23.36
CA TYR A 487 -13.20 -10.33 22.69
C TYR A 487 -11.89 -10.88 22.13
N SER A 488 -11.68 -10.79 20.81
CA SER A 488 -10.49 -11.30 20.14
C SER A 488 -9.50 -10.19 19.83
N VAL A 489 -8.43 -10.11 20.61
CA VAL A 489 -7.45 -9.00 20.49
C VAL A 489 -6.58 -9.10 19.24
N ASN A 490 -6.34 -10.30 18.71
CA ASN A 490 -5.49 -10.54 17.55
C ASN A 490 -6.24 -10.61 16.22
N ALA A 491 -7.58 -10.53 16.21
CA ALA A 491 -8.39 -10.72 15.00
C ALA A 491 -8.04 -9.76 13.83
N GLY A 492 -7.41 -8.63 14.14
CA GLY A 492 -6.94 -7.64 13.15
C GLY A 492 -5.44 -7.71 12.84
N ILE A 493 -4.69 -8.69 13.37
CA ILE A 493 -3.24 -8.83 13.25
C ILE A 493 -2.91 -10.09 12.44
N PRO A 494 -2.19 -10.01 11.30
CA PRO A 494 -1.74 -11.19 10.58
C PRO A 494 -0.58 -11.89 11.30
N LYS A 495 -0.41 -13.19 11.06
CA LYS A 495 0.62 -14.04 11.67
C LYS A 495 2.03 -13.44 11.54
N THR A 496 2.36 -12.93 10.36
CA THR A 496 3.67 -12.31 10.11
C THR A 496 3.92 -11.05 10.95
N ALA A 497 2.88 -10.28 11.27
CA ALA A 497 3.01 -9.11 12.13
C ALA A 497 3.09 -9.48 13.61
N ILE A 498 2.44 -10.56 14.07
CA ILE A 498 2.53 -11.03 15.47
C ILE A 498 3.98 -11.28 15.86
N GLN A 499 4.72 -12.00 15.02
CA GLN A 499 6.14 -12.30 15.25
C GLN A 499 6.96 -11.01 15.44
N ILE A 500 6.73 -10.01 14.59
CA ILE A 500 7.44 -8.72 14.65
C ILE A 500 7.06 -7.94 15.92
N ILE A 501 5.78 -7.92 16.29
CA ILE A 501 5.31 -7.22 17.49
C ILE A 501 5.90 -7.86 18.75
N VAL A 502 5.84 -9.19 18.88
CA VAL A 502 6.40 -9.89 20.04
C VAL A 502 7.92 -9.69 20.12
N SER A 503 8.63 -9.77 18.98
CA SER A 503 10.08 -9.47 18.93
C SER A 503 10.36 -8.05 19.40
N ARG A 504 9.57 -7.07 18.95
CA ARG A 504 9.73 -5.66 19.35
C ARG A 504 9.49 -5.46 20.85
N MET A 505 8.46 -6.10 21.43
CA MET A 505 8.21 -6.02 22.86
C MET A 505 9.37 -6.62 23.69
N ALA A 506 9.99 -7.70 23.17
CA ALA A 506 11.18 -8.29 23.78
C ALA A 506 12.41 -7.35 23.68
N GLU A 507 12.63 -6.69 22.54
CA GLU A 507 13.74 -5.78 22.30
C GLU A 507 13.72 -4.56 23.23
N ILE A 508 12.56 -3.91 23.34
CA ILE A 508 12.41 -2.72 24.21
C ILE A 508 12.29 -3.06 25.69
N GLY A 509 12.23 -4.36 26.04
CA GLY A 509 12.12 -4.80 27.43
C GLY A 509 10.84 -4.33 28.12
N LYS A 510 9.73 -4.16 27.39
CA LYS A 510 8.46 -3.59 27.90
C LYS A 510 7.95 -4.30 29.15
N PHE A 511 8.19 -5.60 29.27
CA PHE A 511 7.74 -6.46 30.39
C PHE A 511 8.90 -6.93 31.30
N GLY A 512 10.10 -6.38 31.14
CA GLY A 512 11.29 -6.73 31.90
C GLY A 512 12.29 -7.60 31.13
N THR A 513 13.57 -7.53 31.52
CA THR A 513 14.69 -8.17 30.80
C THR A 513 14.65 -9.70 30.86
N GLU A 514 14.21 -10.30 31.97
CA GLU A 514 14.11 -11.75 32.07
C GLU A 514 13.02 -12.30 31.16
N LEU A 515 11.88 -11.62 31.08
CA LEU A 515 10.79 -12.02 30.19
C LEU A 515 11.16 -11.86 28.71
N SER A 516 12.04 -10.91 28.36
CA SER A 516 12.56 -10.76 27.00
C SER A 516 13.23 -12.02 26.47
N LYS A 517 13.85 -12.85 27.33
CA LYS A 517 14.45 -14.14 26.94
C LYS A 517 13.37 -15.16 26.58
N VAL A 518 12.30 -15.23 27.39
CA VAL A 518 11.15 -16.12 27.12
C VAL A 518 10.45 -15.74 25.84
N LEU A 519 10.23 -14.43 25.61
CA LEU A 519 9.60 -13.93 24.38
C LEU A 519 10.43 -14.28 23.13
N ARG A 520 11.75 -14.19 23.18
CA ARG A 520 12.64 -14.63 22.09
C ARG A 520 12.51 -16.14 21.85
N SER A 521 12.49 -16.95 22.89
CA SER A 521 12.28 -18.41 22.79
C SER A 521 10.95 -18.74 22.09
N VAL A 522 9.88 -18.00 22.43
CA VAL A 522 8.57 -18.16 21.76
C VAL A 522 8.65 -17.77 20.27
N VAL A 523 9.33 -16.66 19.94
CA VAL A 523 9.51 -16.21 18.55
C VAL A 523 10.29 -17.22 17.70
N ASP A 524 11.28 -17.88 18.28
CA ASP A 524 12.15 -18.86 17.62
C ASP A 524 11.48 -20.26 17.51
N THR A 525 10.35 -20.48 18.17
CA THR A 525 9.63 -21.75 18.14
C THR A 525 8.84 -21.89 16.81
N PRO A 526 8.99 -23.01 16.06
CA PRO A 526 8.22 -23.24 14.84
C PRO A 526 6.71 -23.28 15.10
N ILE A 527 5.94 -22.70 14.18
CA ILE A 527 4.47 -22.69 14.27
C ILE A 527 3.91 -24.10 14.03
N SER A 528 3.20 -24.63 15.02
CA SER A 528 2.57 -25.95 14.92
C SER A 528 1.17 -25.96 15.60
N PRO A 529 0.24 -26.82 15.14
CA PRO A 529 -1.11 -26.88 15.72
C PRO A 529 -1.19 -27.54 17.10
N GLU A 530 -0.15 -28.27 17.54
CA GLU A 530 -0.04 -28.97 18.85
C GLU A 530 -1.29 -29.81 19.24
N LEU A 531 -1.97 -30.35 18.26
CA LEU A 531 -3.16 -31.16 18.44
C LEU A 531 -2.91 -32.65 18.15
N LYS A 532 -1.76 -33.00 17.55
CA LYS A 532 -1.31 -34.37 17.29
C LYS A 532 -0.16 -34.75 18.21
N PRO A 533 -0.04 -36.02 18.59
CA PRO A 533 1.06 -36.50 19.43
C PRO A 533 2.43 -36.17 18.80
N THR A 534 3.40 -35.84 19.65
CA THR A 534 4.81 -35.70 19.25
C THR A 534 5.40 -37.06 18.85
N ASN A 535 6.45 -37.05 18.02
CA ASN A 535 7.19 -38.26 17.67
C ASN A 535 7.94 -38.84 18.88
N ALA A 536 8.57 -40.01 18.72
CA ALA A 536 9.30 -40.70 19.80
C ALA A 536 10.48 -39.91 20.39
N LYS A 537 10.87 -38.76 19.75
CA LYS A 537 11.91 -37.84 20.23
C LYS A 537 11.34 -36.61 20.93
N GLY A 538 10.00 -36.47 21.02
CA GLY A 538 9.35 -35.29 21.55
C GLY A 538 9.22 -34.12 20.56
N ASP A 539 9.60 -34.31 19.28
CA ASP A 539 9.49 -33.30 18.23
C ASP A 539 8.10 -33.35 17.56
N ILE A 540 7.65 -32.20 17.09
CA ILE A 540 6.38 -32.08 16.38
C ILE A 540 6.63 -32.44 14.89
N ASP A 541 6.02 -33.54 14.43
CA ASP A 541 6.20 -34.02 13.05
C ASP A 541 5.47 -33.16 12.00
N GLN A 542 4.44 -32.41 12.40
CA GLN A 542 3.63 -31.63 11.46
C GLN A 542 3.73 -30.14 11.75
N LYS A 543 4.40 -29.38 10.87
CA LYS A 543 4.33 -27.94 10.88
C LYS A 543 3.02 -27.48 10.23
N THR A 544 2.40 -26.44 10.78
CA THR A 544 1.17 -25.85 10.21
C THR A 544 1.38 -25.47 8.75
N GLU A 545 2.52 -24.89 8.41
CA GLU A 545 2.85 -24.44 7.05
C GLU A 545 3.00 -25.58 6.03
N ASP A 546 3.26 -26.81 6.48
CA ASP A 546 3.29 -27.97 5.56
C ASP A 546 1.87 -28.33 5.05
N VAL A 547 0.84 -27.99 5.83
CA VAL A 547 -0.56 -28.29 5.51
C VAL A 547 -1.26 -27.12 4.82
N VAL A 548 -1.11 -25.92 5.37
CA VAL A 548 -1.83 -24.74 4.88
C VAL A 548 -0.98 -23.87 3.95
N GLY A 549 0.33 -24.03 3.95
CA GLY A 549 1.29 -23.19 3.24
C GLY A 549 1.89 -22.06 4.09
N PRO A 550 2.94 -21.40 3.57
CA PRO A 550 3.62 -20.33 4.26
C PRO A 550 2.71 -19.13 4.54
N TYR A 551 2.63 -18.73 5.81
CA TYR A 551 1.79 -17.57 6.22
C TYR A 551 2.21 -16.28 5.52
N GLU A 552 3.48 -16.08 5.21
CA GLU A 552 3.92 -14.87 4.49
C GLU A 552 3.30 -14.75 3.09
N LEU A 553 3.08 -15.88 2.38
CA LEU A 553 2.37 -15.88 1.10
C LEU A 553 0.88 -15.61 1.32
N HIS A 554 0.25 -16.22 2.32
CA HIS A 554 -1.17 -16.02 2.61
C HIS A 554 -1.48 -14.60 3.04
N ASP A 555 -0.64 -14.02 3.88
CA ASP A 555 -0.78 -12.62 4.32
C ASP A 555 -0.59 -11.65 3.15
N PHE A 556 0.37 -11.94 2.25
CA PHE A 556 0.54 -11.20 1.00
C PHE A 556 -0.71 -11.31 0.10
N PHE A 557 -1.26 -12.51 -0.10
CA PHE A 557 -2.47 -12.72 -0.89
C PHE A 557 -3.68 -12.02 -0.27
N LEU A 558 -3.87 -12.16 1.03
CA LEU A 558 -4.96 -11.55 1.78
C LEU A 558 -4.94 -10.02 1.67
N TYR A 559 -3.76 -9.42 1.85
CA TYR A 559 -3.61 -7.97 1.77
C TYR A 559 -3.96 -7.43 0.38
N ASN A 560 -3.44 -8.08 -0.67
CA ASN A 560 -3.66 -7.65 -2.03
C ASN A 560 -5.09 -7.94 -2.53
N PHE A 561 -5.69 -9.05 -2.09
CA PHE A 561 -7.07 -9.41 -2.44
C PHE A 561 -8.09 -8.50 -1.76
N LEU A 562 -8.03 -8.34 -0.44
CA LEU A 562 -9.01 -7.55 0.32
C LEU A 562 -8.70 -6.05 0.34
N GLY A 563 -7.43 -5.69 0.41
CA GLY A 563 -7.02 -4.28 0.51
C GLY A 563 -7.15 -3.54 -0.82
N TYR A 564 -6.82 -4.21 -1.93
CA TYR A 564 -6.76 -3.57 -3.26
C TYR A 564 -7.67 -4.20 -4.30
N GLY A 565 -8.39 -5.28 -3.97
CA GLY A 565 -9.31 -5.94 -4.90
C GLY A 565 -8.62 -6.54 -6.14
N TYR A 566 -7.35 -6.93 -6.04
CA TYR A 566 -6.62 -7.43 -7.19
C TYR A 566 -7.11 -8.81 -7.64
N PRO A 567 -7.15 -9.06 -8.97
CA PRO A 567 -7.44 -10.38 -9.52
C PRO A 567 -6.27 -11.35 -9.27
N PRO A 568 -6.54 -12.67 -9.32
CA PRO A 568 -5.54 -13.72 -9.11
C PRO A 568 -4.29 -13.56 -9.96
N GLN A 569 -4.42 -13.23 -11.25
CA GLN A 569 -3.30 -13.03 -12.17
C GLN A 569 -2.34 -11.94 -11.68
N LYS A 570 -2.86 -10.81 -11.21
CA LYS A 570 -2.03 -9.72 -10.69
C LYS A 570 -1.35 -10.09 -9.38
N ILE A 571 -2.07 -10.73 -8.45
CA ILE A 571 -1.51 -11.20 -7.17
C ILE A 571 -0.38 -12.19 -7.43
N PHE A 572 -0.57 -13.14 -8.34
CA PHE A 572 0.45 -14.10 -8.73
C PHE A 572 1.70 -13.41 -9.30
N TYR A 573 1.52 -12.48 -10.26
CA TYR A 573 2.63 -11.70 -10.82
C TYR A 573 3.41 -10.95 -9.74
N MET A 574 2.70 -10.23 -8.87
CA MET A 574 3.32 -9.48 -7.78
C MET A 574 4.05 -10.40 -6.78
N ALA A 575 3.50 -11.58 -6.49
CA ALA A 575 4.14 -12.56 -5.61
C ALA A 575 5.41 -13.13 -6.25
N LYS A 576 5.40 -13.44 -7.57
CA LYS A 576 6.61 -13.86 -8.31
C LYS A 576 7.73 -12.81 -8.19
N VAL A 577 7.39 -11.52 -8.29
CA VAL A 577 8.37 -10.42 -8.15
C VAL A 577 8.86 -10.28 -6.71
N ALA A 578 7.93 -10.28 -5.74
CA ALA A 578 8.26 -10.06 -4.32
C ALA A 578 9.07 -11.21 -3.72
N PHE A 579 8.79 -12.45 -4.10
CA PHE A 579 9.37 -13.65 -3.50
C PHE A 579 10.29 -14.42 -4.45
N LYS A 580 10.82 -13.78 -5.50
CA LYS A 580 11.64 -14.40 -6.56
C LYS A 580 12.81 -15.25 -6.05
N ASP A 581 13.40 -14.86 -4.89
CA ASP A 581 14.56 -15.53 -4.30
C ASP A 581 14.16 -16.61 -3.27
N LYS A 582 12.86 -16.84 -3.04
CA LYS A 582 12.34 -17.70 -1.97
C LYS A 582 11.38 -18.80 -2.45
N TYR A 583 10.54 -18.51 -3.42
CA TYR A 583 9.53 -19.44 -3.94
C TYR A 583 9.52 -19.45 -5.47
N ASP A 584 9.39 -20.63 -6.05
CA ASP A 584 9.14 -20.78 -7.47
C ASP A 584 7.67 -20.50 -7.86
N ALA A 585 7.43 -20.26 -9.13
CA ALA A 585 6.10 -19.94 -9.65
C ALA A 585 5.08 -21.04 -9.33
N LYS A 586 5.48 -22.32 -9.39
CA LYS A 586 4.62 -23.46 -9.10
C LYS A 586 4.14 -23.47 -7.66
N SER A 587 5.05 -23.22 -6.72
CA SER A 587 4.73 -23.11 -5.28
C SER A 587 3.79 -21.94 -5.01
N ILE A 588 4.06 -20.76 -5.58
CA ILE A 588 3.19 -19.58 -5.44
C ILE A 588 1.79 -19.88 -6.00
N LYS A 589 1.68 -20.46 -7.19
CA LYS A 589 0.40 -20.84 -7.81
C LYS A 589 -0.38 -21.82 -6.93
N ARG A 590 0.30 -22.88 -6.44
CA ARG A 590 -0.30 -23.87 -5.53
C ARG A 590 -0.92 -23.22 -4.31
N TRP A 591 -0.18 -22.35 -3.63
CA TRP A 591 -0.65 -21.72 -2.39
C TRP A 591 -1.67 -20.62 -2.64
N LEU A 592 -1.61 -19.93 -3.77
CA LEU A 592 -2.66 -18.98 -4.18
C LEU A 592 -3.99 -19.69 -4.44
N ARG A 593 -3.94 -20.88 -5.08
CA ARG A 593 -5.10 -21.74 -5.28
C ARG A 593 -5.70 -22.20 -3.96
N GLU A 594 -4.85 -22.66 -3.03
CA GLU A 594 -5.28 -23.09 -1.70
C GLU A 594 -5.85 -21.92 -0.88
N PHE A 595 -5.27 -20.72 -0.96
CA PHE A 595 -5.79 -19.51 -0.35
C PHE A 595 -7.24 -19.25 -0.79
N TYR A 596 -7.52 -19.18 -2.09
CA TYR A 596 -8.88 -18.92 -2.56
C TYR A 596 -9.84 -20.05 -2.18
N ARG A 597 -9.43 -21.30 -2.34
CA ARG A 597 -10.25 -22.45 -1.95
C ARG A 597 -10.70 -22.36 -0.48
N ARG A 598 -9.76 -22.11 0.43
CA ARG A 598 -10.04 -21.99 1.86
C ARG A 598 -10.80 -20.72 2.17
N PHE A 599 -10.37 -19.60 1.66
CA PHE A 599 -10.98 -18.30 1.94
C PHE A 599 -12.50 -18.32 1.65
N PHE A 600 -12.90 -18.85 0.52
CA PHE A 600 -14.32 -18.95 0.17
C PHE A 600 -15.06 -20.01 1.00
N ALA A 601 -14.52 -21.22 1.11
CA ALA A 601 -15.17 -22.33 1.81
C ALA A 601 -15.36 -22.11 3.31
N GLN A 602 -14.54 -21.27 3.94
CA GLN A 602 -14.54 -21.06 5.39
C GLN A 602 -15.29 -19.80 5.84
N GLN A 603 -16.04 -19.14 4.95
CA GLN A 603 -16.78 -17.91 5.28
C GLN A 603 -17.75 -18.09 6.46
N TYR A 604 -18.40 -19.24 6.57
CA TYR A 604 -19.34 -19.49 7.67
C TYR A 604 -18.71 -19.33 9.05
N LYS A 605 -17.41 -19.63 9.20
CA LYS A 605 -16.68 -19.40 10.45
C LYS A 605 -16.53 -17.90 10.76
N ARG A 606 -16.33 -17.09 9.72
CA ARG A 606 -16.15 -15.63 9.87
C ARG A 606 -17.44 -14.88 10.17
N ASN A 607 -18.59 -15.42 9.81
CA ASN A 607 -19.88 -14.78 10.06
C ASN A 607 -20.21 -14.64 11.56
N CYS A 608 -19.62 -15.47 12.41
CA CYS A 608 -19.82 -15.44 13.86
C CYS A 608 -18.55 -15.02 14.65
N LEU A 609 -17.64 -14.28 14.00
CA LEU A 609 -16.43 -13.81 14.67
C LEU A 609 -16.74 -12.95 15.90
N PRO A 610 -16.00 -13.15 17.02
CA PRO A 610 -16.03 -12.27 18.17
C PRO A 610 -15.74 -10.82 17.81
N ASP A 611 -16.11 -9.89 18.70
CA ASP A 611 -15.63 -8.52 18.64
C ASP A 611 -14.11 -8.48 18.81
N GLY A 612 -13.49 -7.51 18.14
CA GLY A 612 -12.05 -7.26 18.24
C GLY A 612 -11.67 -5.96 17.52
N PRO A 613 -10.51 -5.39 17.83
CA PRO A 613 -10.09 -4.13 17.23
C PRO A 613 -9.69 -4.32 15.75
N LYS A 614 -10.07 -3.34 14.91
CA LYS A 614 -9.47 -3.22 13.58
C LYS A 614 -8.14 -2.51 13.72
N VAL A 615 -7.04 -3.23 13.52
CA VAL A 615 -5.68 -2.71 13.72
C VAL A 615 -5.01 -2.32 12.40
N THR A 616 -5.26 -3.08 11.34
CA THR A 616 -4.66 -2.85 10.03
C THR A 616 -5.68 -2.35 9.00
N ALA A 617 -5.21 -2.01 7.80
CA ALA A 617 -6.09 -1.61 6.68
C ALA A 617 -7.08 -2.71 6.30
N VAL A 618 -6.73 -3.99 6.49
CA VAL A 618 -7.54 -5.16 6.18
C VAL A 618 -8.18 -5.73 7.45
N SER A 619 -9.43 -6.13 7.36
CA SER A 619 -10.16 -6.79 8.45
C SER A 619 -11.12 -7.84 7.87
N LEU A 620 -11.43 -8.86 8.66
CA LEU A 620 -12.40 -9.90 8.31
C LEU A 620 -13.70 -9.80 9.13
N SER A 621 -13.86 -8.71 9.90
CA SER A 621 -15.06 -8.48 10.70
C SER A 621 -16.33 -8.43 9.81
N PRO A 622 -17.33 -9.28 10.05
CA PRO A 622 -18.56 -9.28 9.26
C PRO A 622 -19.45 -8.07 9.57
N ARG A 623 -19.18 -7.36 10.66
CA ARG A 623 -19.98 -6.21 11.12
C ARG A 623 -19.65 -4.92 10.35
N GLY A 624 -18.40 -4.72 9.98
CA GLY A 624 -17.97 -3.43 9.45
C GLY A 624 -17.05 -3.44 8.24
N TYR A 625 -16.50 -4.61 7.83
CA TYR A 625 -15.50 -4.61 6.76
C TYR A 625 -15.78 -5.64 5.65
N TRP A 626 -15.78 -6.95 5.97
CA TRP A 626 -15.96 -8.00 4.96
C TRP A 626 -17.28 -8.73 5.14
N ARG A 627 -18.18 -8.58 4.17
CA ARG A 627 -19.50 -9.19 4.17
C ARG A 627 -19.66 -10.04 2.92
N MET A 628 -19.52 -11.34 3.07
CA MET A 628 -19.67 -12.31 1.99
C MET A 628 -20.66 -13.40 2.44
N PRO A 629 -21.61 -13.85 1.59
CA PRO A 629 -22.41 -15.02 1.88
C PRO A 629 -21.53 -16.28 2.05
N SER A 630 -21.99 -17.25 2.85
CA SER A 630 -21.24 -18.48 3.12
C SER A 630 -21.21 -19.46 1.95
N ASP A 631 -22.16 -19.35 1.03
CA ASP A 631 -22.40 -20.25 -0.09
C ASP A 631 -22.00 -19.66 -1.45
N VAL A 632 -20.98 -18.79 -1.43
CA VAL A 632 -20.40 -18.20 -2.64
C VAL A 632 -19.44 -19.18 -3.31
N SER A 633 -19.55 -19.31 -4.64
CA SER A 633 -18.65 -20.12 -5.44
C SER A 633 -17.30 -19.42 -5.63
N SER A 634 -16.21 -20.17 -5.45
CA SER A 634 -14.83 -19.74 -5.75
C SER A 634 -14.40 -20.04 -7.20
N ASN A 635 -15.26 -20.64 -8.01
CA ASN A 635 -14.89 -21.21 -9.30
C ASN A 635 -14.22 -20.21 -10.25
N ALA A 636 -14.68 -18.95 -10.28
CA ALA A 636 -14.10 -17.93 -11.15
C ALA A 636 -12.63 -17.64 -10.79
N TRP A 637 -12.33 -17.49 -9.49
CA TRP A 637 -10.97 -17.26 -8.99
C TRP A 637 -10.08 -18.47 -9.19
N LEU A 638 -10.60 -19.70 -8.92
CA LEU A 638 -9.84 -20.93 -9.11
C LEU A 638 -9.54 -21.18 -10.59
N ALA A 639 -10.48 -20.96 -11.49
CA ALA A 639 -10.27 -21.09 -12.93
C ALA A 639 -9.19 -20.13 -13.44
N GLU A 640 -9.18 -18.88 -12.95
CA GLU A 640 -8.14 -17.92 -13.31
C GLU A 640 -6.77 -18.36 -12.78
N VAL A 641 -6.68 -18.85 -11.52
CA VAL A 641 -5.42 -19.38 -10.98
C VAL A 641 -4.95 -20.60 -11.78
N ASP A 642 -5.86 -21.53 -12.13
CA ASP A 642 -5.52 -22.73 -12.88
C ASP A 642 -4.98 -22.41 -14.28
N ALA A 643 -5.43 -21.32 -14.90
CA ALA A 643 -4.98 -20.82 -16.20
C ALA A 643 -3.63 -20.08 -16.17
N LEU A 644 -3.06 -19.77 -14.99
CA LEU A 644 -1.78 -19.05 -14.89
C LEU A 644 -0.62 -19.93 -15.41
N SER A 645 0.27 -19.31 -16.21
CA SER A 645 1.53 -19.94 -16.62
C SER A 645 2.50 -20.01 -15.44
N GLU A 646 3.20 -21.11 -15.34
CA GLU A 646 4.29 -21.33 -14.36
C GLU A 646 5.66 -20.92 -14.92
N GLU A 647 5.71 -20.49 -16.20
CA GLU A 647 6.90 -19.97 -16.87
C GLU A 647 7.23 -18.53 -16.46
#